data_cbc4a63765effa7c3277dd1bf203409d
#
_entry.id   cbc4a63765effa7c3277dd1bf203409d
#
_cell.length_a   1.000
_cell.length_b   1.000
_cell.length_c   1.000
_cell.angle_alpha   90.00
_cell.angle_beta   90.00
_cell.angle_gamma   90.00
#
_symmetry.space_group_name_H-M   'P 1'
#
loop_
_entity.id
_entity.type
_entity.pdbx_description
1 polymer ?
#
loop_
_entity_poly.entity_id
_entity_poly.type
_entity_poly.pdbx_seq_one_letter_code
_entity_poly.pdbx_strand_id
1 'polypeptide(L)'
;MTIAANLGFPRIGRRRELKTALERHWAGELDEAALLAEAARLSAVHWRCQQGLRINHVPSGDFSLYDHVLDTACMVGAIPPGYGWSGGPVTLSTFFALARGAHGTAALEMTKWFDTNYHYLVPRLSTAQQFQLTANRPLALYREARAVGLRTRPVLLGPVSFLLLSKTLDGSDPLDLLDRLLPIYRQVLRELAEEGVAWVQMDEPVLALDLSEKARIALALAYGALADGPAPDILLASYFGKLGDNLGTALRLPVAGLHLDLARGASDLDTVLEAPRPERWLSLGLVDGRNIWRADLRAALTTARRVAQAWGGTARIMIAPSCSLLHVPVDLDGEDRLDAELKPLLAFAVQKLREVAALARGLDEGEAAIKDELEASDRAARARATSARVNDPAVAARVGKAAPETEERTSTYAKRRERQRARLSLPAFPTTTIGSFPQTAEIRRARAAVGRGDMTAAEYERSIEGWIGEAVRWQEELGLDVLVHGEFERNDMVKYFGEQLRGFAFTRHGWVQSYGSRCVAPPIIWADVSRPEPITVRWAAYAQSLTDRPVKGMLTGPVTMLQWSFVRDDIPREQVCRQIALALRDEVTDLEAAGIAVIQVDEPAFREGLPLRRADWDAYLRWAVACFRVATAGVRDDTAIHTHMCYAEFNDIMAAIAAMDADAISIETTRSRMELLDAFAPGSGAAYPAEIGPGVWDIHSPRVPDTDEMAELLGLARGRLADWQIWVNPDCGLKTRKWEEVRPALANMVDAARRLRVRQAAVDRDGLPGDVGTAGSA
;
A
#
# COMPACT_ATOMS: atom_id res chain seq x y z
N MET A 1 39.42 -0.14 1.60
CA MET A 1 38.50 -0.32 2.74
C MET A 1 37.07 -0.17 2.23
N THR A 2 36.22 -1.10 2.57
CA THR A 2 34.81 -1.13 2.20
C THR A 2 34.03 -0.03 2.94
N ILE A 3 33.10 0.63 2.27
CA ILE A 3 32.24 1.65 2.87
C ILE A 3 30.94 1.00 3.37
N ALA A 4 30.61 1.17 4.65
CA ALA A 4 29.30 0.91 5.17
C ALA A 4 28.40 2.13 4.87
N ALA A 5 27.31 1.95 4.11
CA ALA A 5 26.46 3.03 3.65
C ALA A 5 24.97 2.78 4.02
N ASN A 6 24.21 3.84 4.17
CA ASN A 6 22.75 3.78 4.26
C ASN A 6 22.13 4.64 3.15
N LEU A 7 20.97 4.23 2.63
CA LEU A 7 20.24 4.95 1.58
C LEU A 7 19.17 5.90 2.11
N GLY A 8 18.74 5.72 3.34
CA GLY A 8 17.72 6.51 4.01
C GLY A 8 17.28 5.85 5.33
N PHE A 9 16.76 6.64 6.27
CA PHE A 9 16.40 6.18 7.61
C PHE A 9 14.94 6.52 7.94
N PRO A 10 14.23 5.74 8.80
CA PRO A 10 12.87 6.07 9.19
C PRO A 10 12.75 7.44 9.87
N ARG A 11 11.79 8.25 9.42
CA ARG A 11 11.64 9.67 9.82
C ARG A 11 10.87 9.86 11.11
N ILE A 12 9.93 8.95 11.38
CA ILE A 12 8.87 9.15 12.39
C ILE A 12 9.36 9.15 13.84
N GLY A 13 10.59 8.70 14.07
CA GLY A 13 11.12 8.49 15.42
C GLY A 13 10.64 7.16 16.04
N ARG A 14 11.29 6.73 17.16
CA ARG A 14 11.02 5.42 17.80
C ARG A 14 9.59 5.31 18.35
N ARG A 15 8.97 6.42 18.72
CA ARG A 15 7.62 6.51 19.32
C ARG A 15 6.68 7.40 18.53
N ARG A 16 6.96 7.62 17.25
CA ARG A 16 6.20 8.49 16.35
C ARG A 16 6.23 9.96 16.76
N GLU A 17 7.37 10.45 17.24
CA GLU A 17 7.57 11.82 17.68
C GLU A 17 7.22 12.82 16.58
N LEU A 18 7.64 12.57 15.34
CA LEU A 18 7.29 13.42 14.19
C LEU A 18 5.77 13.49 13.97
N LYS A 19 5.07 12.34 14.05
CA LYS A 19 3.60 12.32 13.95
C LYS A 19 2.96 13.24 14.99
N THR A 20 3.38 13.12 16.24
CA THR A 20 2.84 13.90 17.35
C THR A 20 3.08 15.41 17.14
N ALA A 21 4.29 15.78 16.70
CA ALA A 21 4.63 17.18 16.43
C ALA A 21 3.80 17.76 15.27
N LEU A 22 3.66 17.02 14.17
CA LEU A 22 2.84 17.45 13.02
C LEU A 22 1.37 17.64 13.40
N GLU A 23 0.77 16.69 14.11
CA GLU A 23 -0.65 16.76 14.49
C GLU A 23 -0.93 17.90 15.47
N ARG A 24 -0.03 18.14 16.42
CA ARG A 24 -0.10 19.31 17.32
C ARG A 24 0.05 20.64 16.58
N HIS A 25 0.95 20.69 15.60
CA HIS A 25 1.09 21.88 14.75
C HIS A 25 -0.18 22.16 13.96
N TRP A 26 -0.76 21.17 13.34
CA TRP A 26 -2.02 21.32 12.61
C TRP A 26 -3.24 21.63 13.50
N ALA A 27 -3.18 21.25 14.77
CA ALA A 27 -4.18 21.63 15.78
C ALA A 27 -3.96 23.06 16.34
N GLY A 28 -2.87 23.74 15.95
CA GLY A 28 -2.51 25.06 16.47
C GLY A 28 -1.87 25.05 17.87
N GLU A 29 -1.52 23.86 18.38
CA GLU A 29 -0.89 23.66 19.70
C GLU A 29 0.64 23.79 19.67
N LEU A 30 1.24 23.73 18.49
CA LEU A 30 2.69 23.83 18.27
C LEU A 30 2.94 24.81 17.12
N ASP A 31 3.74 25.83 17.35
CA ASP A 31 4.11 26.79 16.32
C ASP A 31 5.12 26.21 15.32
N GLU A 32 5.36 26.95 14.22
CA GLU A 32 6.28 26.52 13.16
C GLU A 32 7.72 26.34 13.66
N ALA A 33 8.21 27.26 14.49
CA ALA A 33 9.58 27.22 15.00
C ALA A 33 9.80 25.97 15.87
N ALA A 34 8.83 25.64 16.72
CA ALA A 34 8.89 24.45 17.57
C ALA A 34 8.77 23.14 16.76
N LEU A 35 7.94 23.11 15.69
CA LEU A 35 7.89 21.97 14.78
C LEU A 35 9.23 21.74 14.07
N LEU A 36 9.83 22.81 13.53
CA LEU A 36 11.13 22.73 12.85
C LEU A 36 12.26 22.34 13.81
N ALA A 37 12.23 22.83 15.05
CA ALA A 37 13.18 22.43 16.09
C ALA A 37 13.07 20.94 16.44
N GLU A 38 11.85 20.40 16.52
CA GLU A 38 11.64 18.95 16.75
C GLU A 38 12.13 18.12 15.56
N ALA A 39 11.89 18.57 14.32
CA ALA A 39 12.39 17.92 13.12
C ALA A 39 13.94 17.88 13.10
N ALA A 40 14.59 18.99 13.40
CA ALA A 40 16.05 19.08 13.50
C ALA A 40 16.60 18.19 14.62
N ARG A 41 15.93 18.13 15.76
CA ARG A 41 16.29 17.25 16.89
C ARG A 41 16.23 15.78 16.47
N LEU A 42 15.15 15.36 15.78
CA LEU A 42 14.99 13.99 15.28
C LEU A 42 16.07 13.65 14.25
N SER A 43 16.34 14.54 13.29
CA SER A 43 17.40 14.36 12.30
C SER A 43 18.75 14.15 12.96
N ALA A 44 19.11 14.98 13.95
CA ALA A 44 20.35 14.86 14.69
C ALA A 44 20.46 13.53 15.48
N VAL A 45 19.35 13.06 16.08
CA VAL A 45 19.30 11.76 16.76
C VAL A 45 19.52 10.62 15.75
N HIS A 46 18.89 10.67 14.58
CA HIS A 46 19.04 9.66 13.53
C HIS A 46 20.47 9.62 12.99
N TRP A 47 21.09 10.77 12.72
CA TRP A 47 22.48 10.82 12.23
C TRP A 47 23.47 10.28 13.26
N ARG A 48 23.35 10.68 14.53
CA ARG A 48 24.21 10.17 15.62
C ARG A 48 24.03 8.66 15.85
N CYS A 49 22.81 8.15 15.73
CA CYS A 49 22.53 6.72 15.81
C CYS A 49 23.32 5.96 14.72
N GLN A 50 23.25 6.41 13.48
CA GLN A 50 23.95 5.79 12.36
C GLN A 50 25.47 5.89 12.48
N GLN A 51 25.97 7.04 12.91
CA GLN A 51 27.39 7.22 13.20
C GLN A 51 27.88 6.26 14.30
N GLY A 52 27.10 6.13 15.39
CA GLY A 52 27.41 5.20 16.48
C GLY A 52 27.43 3.72 16.04
N LEU A 53 26.70 3.39 14.97
CA LEU A 53 26.73 2.09 14.32
C LEU A 53 27.84 1.94 13.27
N ARG A 54 28.76 2.92 13.17
CA ARG A 54 29.88 2.93 12.21
C ARG A 54 29.47 2.97 10.74
N ILE A 55 28.35 3.59 10.42
CA ILE A 55 27.99 3.88 9.04
C ILE A 55 28.85 5.02 8.53
N ASN A 56 29.56 4.82 7.45
CA ASN A 56 30.48 5.79 6.85
C ASN A 56 29.72 6.81 6.00
N HIS A 57 28.78 6.36 5.17
CA HIS A 57 27.90 7.22 4.37
C HIS A 57 26.51 7.30 5.01
N VAL A 58 26.33 8.26 5.89
CA VAL A 58 25.05 8.57 6.54
C VAL A 58 24.25 9.49 5.63
N PRO A 59 22.98 9.19 5.28
CA PRO A 59 22.17 10.06 4.44
C PRO A 59 21.74 11.33 5.15
N SER A 60 21.61 12.43 4.40
CA SER A 60 20.84 13.63 4.75
C SER A 60 19.97 14.03 3.55
N GLY A 61 18.83 14.71 3.79
CA GLY A 61 17.85 14.97 2.73
C GLY A 61 16.79 13.88 2.59
N ASP A 62 16.97 12.73 3.24
CA ASP A 62 15.99 11.67 3.37
C ASP A 62 14.88 12.01 4.39
N PHE A 63 15.06 12.96 5.28
CA PHE A 63 14.07 13.44 6.24
C PHE A 63 13.12 14.45 5.60
N SER A 64 11.80 14.20 5.68
CA SER A 64 10.74 15.10 5.23
C SER A 64 9.69 15.28 6.32
N LEU A 65 9.07 16.45 6.36
CA LEU A 65 7.91 16.70 7.22
C LEU A 65 6.63 16.03 6.68
N TYR A 66 6.58 15.69 5.39
CA TYR A 66 5.44 15.03 4.80
C TYR A 66 5.85 13.99 3.77
N ASP A 67 6.48 14.40 2.66
CA ASP A 67 6.83 13.57 1.52
C ASP A 67 8.04 14.13 0.76
N HIS A 68 8.99 13.26 0.38
CA HIS A 68 10.24 13.67 -0.28
C HIS A 68 10.06 14.07 -1.76
N VAL A 69 8.99 13.60 -2.43
CA VAL A 69 8.64 14.07 -3.79
C VAL A 69 8.09 15.49 -3.70
N LEU A 70 7.25 15.76 -2.69
CA LEU A 70 6.77 17.11 -2.41
C LEU A 70 7.93 18.05 -2.03
N ASP A 71 8.90 17.60 -1.23
CA ASP A 71 10.11 18.37 -0.92
C ASP A 71 10.84 18.75 -2.22
N THR A 72 10.97 17.80 -3.17
CA THR A 72 11.58 18.04 -4.47
C THR A 72 10.76 19.03 -5.30
N ALA A 73 9.44 18.84 -5.38
CA ALA A 73 8.54 19.76 -6.08
C ALA A 73 8.65 21.19 -5.55
N CYS A 74 8.68 21.33 -4.23
CA CYS A 74 8.89 22.64 -3.61
C CYS A 74 10.30 23.20 -3.92
N MET A 75 11.34 22.39 -3.85
CA MET A 75 12.71 22.81 -4.15
C MET A 75 12.86 23.36 -5.57
N VAL A 76 12.24 22.74 -6.56
CA VAL A 76 12.32 23.15 -7.98
C VAL A 76 11.24 24.16 -8.39
N GLY A 77 10.39 24.62 -7.46
CA GLY A 77 9.31 25.57 -7.74
C GLY A 77 8.16 24.99 -8.57
N ALA A 78 7.94 23.69 -8.52
CA ALA A 78 6.85 23.01 -9.22
C ALA A 78 5.54 23.09 -8.38
N ILE A 79 5.02 24.31 -8.22
CA ILE A 79 3.83 24.59 -7.42
C ILE A 79 2.70 25.05 -8.32
N PRO A 80 1.58 24.32 -8.38
CA PRO A 80 0.43 24.69 -9.20
C PRO A 80 -0.20 26.01 -8.74
N PRO A 81 -0.93 26.70 -9.63
CA PRO A 81 -1.71 27.89 -9.25
C PRO A 81 -2.74 27.57 -8.15
N GLY A 82 -3.07 28.55 -7.32
CA GLY A 82 -4.11 28.43 -6.28
C GLY A 82 -3.61 28.15 -4.86
N TYR A 83 -2.32 27.85 -4.67
CA TYR A 83 -1.73 27.60 -3.34
C TYR A 83 -1.04 28.84 -2.71
N GLY A 84 -1.29 30.02 -3.25
CA GLY A 84 -0.78 31.28 -2.67
C GLY A 84 0.72 31.50 -2.83
N TRP A 85 1.39 30.80 -3.75
CA TRP A 85 2.81 30.97 -4.04
C TRP A 85 3.03 31.82 -5.30
N SER A 86 3.89 32.82 -5.21
CA SER A 86 4.20 33.75 -6.29
C SER A 86 5.70 33.83 -6.62
N GLY A 87 6.48 32.85 -6.13
CA GLY A 87 7.93 32.79 -6.31
C GLY A 87 8.70 32.88 -4.97
N GLY A 88 9.99 32.61 -5.03
CA GLY A 88 10.89 32.58 -3.86
C GLY A 88 10.71 31.35 -2.96
N PRO A 89 11.22 31.40 -1.71
CA PRO A 89 11.14 30.26 -0.80
C PRO A 89 9.70 29.84 -0.52
N VAL A 90 9.45 28.53 -0.53
CA VAL A 90 8.15 27.96 -0.21
C VAL A 90 7.95 27.95 1.29
N THR A 91 6.88 28.59 1.78
CA THR A 91 6.54 28.61 3.20
C THR A 91 6.00 27.26 3.65
N LEU A 92 6.10 26.96 4.96
CA LEU A 92 5.54 25.74 5.54
C LEU A 92 4.01 25.68 5.37
N SER A 93 3.34 26.83 5.42
CA SER A 93 1.90 26.94 5.14
C SER A 93 1.56 26.51 3.72
N THR A 94 2.30 26.97 2.71
CA THR A 94 2.14 26.52 1.31
C THR A 94 2.44 25.03 1.15
N PHE A 95 3.51 24.55 1.80
CA PHE A 95 3.89 23.13 1.80
C PHE A 95 2.74 22.23 2.32
N PHE A 96 2.14 22.60 3.45
CA PHE A 96 1.01 21.85 4.01
C PHE A 96 -0.30 22.08 3.25
N ALA A 97 -0.48 23.22 2.59
CA ALA A 97 -1.63 23.44 1.70
C ALA A 97 -1.59 22.49 0.49
N LEU A 98 -0.41 22.26 -0.11
CA LEU A 98 -0.21 21.26 -1.16
C LEU A 98 -0.56 19.85 -0.65
N ALA A 99 -0.15 19.52 0.58
CA ALA A 99 -0.30 18.19 1.15
C ALA A 99 -1.71 17.87 1.65
N ARG A 100 -2.45 18.85 2.17
CA ARG A 100 -3.70 18.64 2.92
C ARG A 100 -4.87 19.44 2.37
N GLY A 101 -4.63 20.30 1.40
CA GLY A 101 -5.58 21.31 0.96
C GLY A 101 -5.63 22.52 1.88
N ALA A 102 -6.20 23.60 1.38
CA ALA A 102 -6.49 24.82 2.11
C ALA A 102 -7.86 25.34 1.69
N HIS A 103 -8.39 26.39 2.33
CA HIS A 103 -9.69 26.95 1.98
C HIS A 103 -9.80 27.25 0.47
N GLY A 104 -10.67 26.54 -0.22
CA GLY A 104 -10.92 26.68 -1.66
C GLY A 104 -9.95 25.93 -2.58
N THR A 105 -8.94 25.24 -2.06
CA THR A 105 -7.98 24.49 -2.88
C THR A 105 -7.81 23.07 -2.32
N ALA A 106 -8.02 22.05 -3.18
CA ALA A 106 -7.86 20.65 -2.80
C ALA A 106 -6.38 20.30 -2.58
N ALA A 107 -6.10 19.27 -1.77
CA ALA A 107 -4.77 18.66 -1.71
C ALA A 107 -4.33 18.12 -3.07
N LEU A 108 -3.02 17.99 -3.27
CA LEU A 108 -2.49 17.24 -4.41
C LEU A 108 -2.96 15.78 -4.36
N GLU A 109 -3.04 15.16 -5.51
CA GLU A 109 -3.30 13.72 -5.61
C GLU A 109 -2.21 12.93 -4.88
N MET A 110 -2.62 11.88 -4.18
CA MET A 110 -1.71 11.00 -3.47
C MET A 110 -1.75 9.60 -4.09
N THR A 111 -0.59 9.01 -4.33
CA THR A 111 -0.46 7.65 -4.86
C THR A 111 0.67 6.91 -4.18
N LYS A 112 0.74 5.59 -4.39
CA LYS A 112 1.77 4.74 -3.81
C LYS A 112 3.16 5.04 -4.36
N TRP A 113 4.14 4.98 -3.45
CA TRP A 113 5.55 4.94 -3.78
C TRP A 113 5.92 3.52 -4.22
N PHE A 114 5.81 3.28 -5.53
CA PHE A 114 6.00 1.96 -6.15
C PHE A 114 5.07 0.89 -5.54
N ASP A 115 5.60 -0.28 -5.22
CA ASP A 115 4.87 -1.38 -4.58
C ASP A 115 4.93 -1.34 -3.03
N THR A 116 5.20 -0.16 -2.44
CA THR A 116 5.36 0.01 -0.98
C THR A 116 4.05 0.46 -0.31
N ASN A 117 4.01 0.44 1.03
CA ASN A 117 2.94 1.08 1.82
C ASN A 117 3.10 2.60 1.93
N TYR A 118 4.25 3.16 1.52
CA TYR A 118 4.48 4.60 1.53
C TYR A 118 3.77 5.24 0.33
N HIS A 119 3.22 6.45 0.54
CA HIS A 119 2.54 7.22 -0.49
C HIS A 119 3.22 8.57 -0.64
N TYR A 120 3.21 9.10 -1.85
CA TYR A 120 3.73 10.42 -2.18
C TYR A 120 2.65 11.27 -2.84
N LEU A 121 2.87 12.59 -2.81
CA LEU A 121 2.00 13.56 -3.47
C LEU A 121 2.48 13.78 -4.89
N VAL A 122 1.57 13.59 -5.85
CA VAL A 122 1.86 13.66 -7.28
C VAL A 122 2.01 15.13 -7.70
N PRO A 123 3.20 15.57 -8.15
CA PRO A 123 3.37 16.94 -8.64
C PRO A 123 2.52 17.16 -9.89
N ARG A 124 1.88 18.34 -9.98
CA ARG A 124 1.09 18.76 -11.13
C ARG A 124 1.88 19.76 -11.95
N LEU A 125 2.21 19.40 -13.18
CA LEU A 125 2.99 20.18 -14.11
C LEU A 125 2.11 20.63 -15.30
N SER A 126 2.68 21.46 -16.17
CA SER A 126 2.10 21.83 -17.47
C SER A 126 3.22 22.11 -18.46
N THR A 127 2.92 22.17 -19.76
CA THR A 127 3.90 22.56 -20.79
C THR A 127 4.49 23.96 -20.56
N ALA A 128 3.77 24.85 -19.85
CA ALA A 128 4.24 26.17 -19.47
C ALA A 128 5.10 26.21 -18.20
N GLN A 129 5.32 25.06 -17.53
CA GLN A 129 6.06 25.00 -16.27
C GLN A 129 7.44 25.65 -16.39
N GLN A 130 7.71 26.61 -15.52
CA GLN A 130 9.03 27.15 -15.26
C GLN A 130 9.54 26.59 -13.94
N PHE A 131 10.81 26.21 -13.92
CA PHE A 131 11.47 25.76 -12.69
C PHE A 131 12.40 26.84 -12.18
N GLN A 132 12.49 26.95 -10.85
CA GLN A 132 13.43 27.82 -10.16
C GLN A 132 13.87 27.17 -8.84
N LEU A 133 15.11 27.34 -8.47
CA LEU A 133 15.57 26.91 -7.15
C LEU A 133 14.97 27.80 -6.09
N THR A 134 14.02 27.31 -5.32
CA THR A 134 13.36 28.07 -4.24
C THR A 134 14.21 28.06 -2.98
N ALA A 135 14.83 26.92 -2.68
CA ALA A 135 15.78 26.73 -1.60
C ALA A 135 16.56 25.43 -1.84
N ASN A 136 17.88 25.44 -1.62
CA ASN A 136 18.70 24.23 -1.66
C ASN A 136 18.58 23.47 -0.34
N ARG A 137 17.48 22.72 -0.17
CA ARG A 137 17.20 21.96 1.06
C ARG A 137 18.29 20.89 1.34
N PRO A 138 18.78 20.10 0.37
CA PRO A 138 19.88 19.16 0.58
C PRO A 138 21.13 19.83 1.20
N LEU A 139 21.48 21.02 0.73
CA LEU A 139 22.59 21.80 1.27
C LEU A 139 22.32 22.29 2.71
N ALA A 140 21.10 22.76 2.98
CA ALA A 140 20.71 23.18 4.33
C ALA A 140 20.85 22.03 5.33
N LEU A 141 20.33 20.83 5.01
CA LEU A 141 20.42 19.64 5.86
C LEU A 141 21.86 19.12 6.01
N TYR A 142 22.69 19.23 4.96
CA TYR A 142 24.12 18.93 5.07
C TYR A 142 24.82 19.87 6.05
N ARG A 143 24.51 21.17 6.02
CA ARG A 143 25.04 22.18 6.95
C ARG A 143 24.59 21.91 8.39
N GLU A 144 23.33 21.54 8.60
CA GLU A 144 22.80 21.13 9.91
C GLU A 144 23.57 19.92 10.46
N ALA A 145 23.81 18.89 9.62
CA ALA A 145 24.60 17.72 10.00
C ALA A 145 26.05 18.09 10.35
N ARG A 146 26.67 18.98 9.56
CA ARG A 146 28.03 19.51 9.87
C ARG A 146 28.08 20.27 11.20
N ALA A 147 27.05 21.03 11.51
CA ALA A 147 26.98 21.77 12.79
C ALA A 147 26.97 20.83 14.02
N VAL A 148 26.51 19.58 13.85
CA VAL A 148 26.58 18.54 14.90
C VAL A 148 27.78 17.60 14.73
N GLY A 149 28.77 17.96 13.89
CA GLY A 149 30.03 17.25 13.72
C GLY A 149 30.01 16.10 12.72
N LEU A 150 29.01 16.02 11.83
CA LEU A 150 28.81 14.92 10.88
C LEU A 150 28.97 15.39 9.43
N ARG A 151 29.66 14.58 8.62
CA ARG A 151 29.64 14.71 7.16
C ARG A 151 28.70 13.65 6.61
N THR A 152 27.61 14.09 6.00
CA THR A 152 26.56 13.22 5.45
C THR A 152 26.66 13.14 3.93
N ARG A 153 25.94 12.20 3.34
CA ARG A 153 25.69 12.11 1.92
C ARG A 153 24.29 12.61 1.61
N PRO A 154 24.14 13.81 0.99
CA PRO A 154 22.83 14.31 0.58
C PRO A 154 22.13 13.36 -0.37
N VAL A 155 20.81 13.18 -0.19
CA VAL A 155 19.93 12.38 -1.03
C VAL A 155 19.01 13.31 -1.81
N LEU A 156 18.95 13.11 -3.12
CA LEU A 156 18.05 13.80 -4.03
C LEU A 156 17.23 12.78 -4.82
N LEU A 157 15.97 13.07 -5.04
CA LEU A 157 15.21 12.36 -6.07
C LEU A 157 15.75 12.76 -7.44
N GLY A 158 16.05 11.79 -8.29
CA GLY A 158 16.60 12.02 -9.60
C GLY A 158 15.62 12.74 -10.54
N PRO A 159 16.12 13.56 -11.49
CA PRO A 159 15.27 14.40 -12.33
C PRO A 159 14.32 13.62 -13.23
N VAL A 160 14.71 12.44 -13.69
CA VAL A 160 13.86 11.60 -14.53
C VAL A 160 12.77 10.92 -13.70
N SER A 161 13.10 10.41 -12.52
CA SER A 161 12.10 9.89 -11.59
C SER A 161 11.12 10.98 -11.17
N PHE A 162 11.58 12.18 -10.86
CA PHE A 162 10.69 13.30 -10.52
C PHE A 162 9.67 13.57 -11.61
N LEU A 163 10.12 13.66 -12.88
CA LEU A 163 9.21 13.91 -14.01
C LEU A 163 8.24 12.76 -14.25
N LEU A 164 8.72 11.51 -14.25
CA LEU A 164 7.86 10.34 -14.49
C LEU A 164 6.85 10.07 -13.35
N LEU A 165 7.13 10.56 -12.14
CA LEU A 165 6.22 10.49 -11.00
C LEU A 165 5.24 11.69 -10.95
N SER A 166 5.38 12.65 -11.86
CA SER A 166 4.50 13.81 -12.00
C SER A 166 3.39 13.55 -13.01
N LYS A 167 2.31 14.33 -12.92
CA LYS A 167 1.23 14.39 -13.93
C LYS A 167 1.16 15.77 -14.55
N THR A 168 0.88 15.85 -15.84
CA THR A 168 0.63 17.12 -16.52
C THR A 168 -0.88 17.41 -16.57
N LEU A 169 -1.24 18.68 -16.39
CA LEU A 169 -2.64 19.14 -16.43
C LEU A 169 -3.22 19.19 -17.85
N ASP A 170 -2.35 19.27 -18.84
CA ASP A 170 -2.67 19.42 -20.25
C ASP A 170 -2.45 18.15 -21.09
N GLY A 171 -2.16 17.01 -20.41
CA GLY A 171 -1.92 15.72 -21.06
C GLY A 171 -0.59 15.62 -21.82
N SER A 172 0.31 16.62 -21.69
CA SER A 172 1.66 16.57 -22.27
C SER A 172 2.54 15.55 -21.54
N ASP A 173 3.62 15.12 -22.20
CA ASP A 173 4.60 14.22 -21.56
C ASP A 173 5.49 15.01 -20.59
N PRO A 174 5.55 14.65 -19.30
CA PRO A 174 6.40 15.33 -18.31
C PRO A 174 7.88 15.37 -18.70
N LEU A 175 8.37 14.38 -19.45
CA LEU A 175 9.76 14.33 -19.90
C LEU A 175 10.15 15.48 -20.86
N ASP A 176 9.19 16.14 -21.51
CA ASP A 176 9.44 17.31 -22.36
C ASP A 176 9.92 18.54 -21.55
N LEU A 177 9.81 18.46 -20.22
CA LEU A 177 10.27 19.50 -19.30
C LEU A 177 11.71 19.30 -18.81
N LEU A 178 12.38 18.23 -19.22
CA LEU A 178 13.70 17.85 -18.69
C LEU A 178 14.74 18.98 -18.89
N ASP A 179 14.81 19.56 -20.07
CA ASP A 179 15.78 20.63 -20.39
C ASP A 179 15.60 21.87 -19.51
N ARG A 180 14.37 22.13 -19.04
CA ARG A 180 14.10 23.27 -18.13
C ARG A 180 14.42 22.91 -16.67
N LEU A 181 14.33 21.64 -16.32
CA LEU A 181 14.58 21.14 -14.96
C LEU A 181 16.09 21.02 -14.67
N LEU A 182 16.87 20.54 -15.62
CA LEU A 182 18.30 20.24 -15.45
C LEU A 182 19.16 21.42 -14.94
N PRO A 183 18.94 22.69 -15.37
CA PRO A 183 19.67 23.82 -14.81
C PRO A 183 19.54 23.96 -13.28
N ILE A 184 18.38 23.61 -12.72
CA ILE A 184 18.15 23.66 -11.27
C ILE A 184 18.95 22.57 -10.56
N TYR A 185 18.95 21.33 -11.07
CA TYR A 185 19.76 20.26 -10.52
C TYR A 185 21.27 20.56 -10.61
N ARG A 186 21.74 21.11 -11.73
CA ARG A 186 23.12 21.56 -11.87
C ARG A 186 23.48 22.62 -10.83
N GLN A 187 22.58 23.56 -10.57
CA GLN A 187 22.79 24.57 -9.53
C GLN A 187 22.89 23.94 -8.14
N VAL A 188 21.98 23.03 -7.78
CA VAL A 188 21.99 22.31 -6.51
C VAL A 188 23.32 21.57 -6.33
N LEU A 189 23.76 20.80 -7.34
CA LEU A 189 25.00 20.03 -7.28
C LEU A 189 26.23 20.93 -7.17
N ARG A 190 26.29 22.05 -7.92
CA ARG A 190 27.37 23.02 -7.83
C ARG A 190 27.49 23.61 -6.41
N GLU A 191 26.38 24.05 -5.84
CA GLU A 191 26.36 24.60 -4.47
C GLU A 191 26.78 23.56 -3.42
N LEU A 192 26.43 22.29 -3.60
CA LEU A 192 26.91 21.19 -2.76
C LEU A 192 28.42 20.95 -2.93
N ALA A 193 28.94 21.01 -4.15
CA ALA A 193 30.37 20.89 -4.43
C ALA A 193 31.18 22.06 -3.82
N GLU A 194 30.69 23.29 -3.94
CA GLU A 194 31.28 24.48 -3.32
C GLU A 194 31.34 24.40 -1.80
N GLU A 195 30.37 23.72 -1.15
CA GLU A 195 30.37 23.45 0.30
C GLU A 195 31.30 22.29 0.70
N GLY A 196 31.90 21.59 -0.27
CA GLY A 196 32.82 20.48 -0.04
C GLY A 196 32.14 19.15 0.24
N VAL A 197 30.91 18.93 -0.27
CA VAL A 197 30.25 17.65 -0.27
C VAL A 197 31.00 16.69 -1.19
N ALA A 198 31.40 15.54 -0.66
CA ALA A 198 32.17 14.56 -1.44
C ALA A 198 31.27 13.67 -2.31
N TRP A 199 30.13 13.23 -1.75
CA TRP A 199 29.18 12.32 -2.41
C TRP A 199 27.75 12.83 -2.30
N VAL A 200 26.98 12.59 -3.38
CA VAL A 200 25.54 12.77 -3.43
C VAL A 200 24.89 11.46 -3.87
N GLN A 201 23.75 11.12 -3.31
CA GLN A 201 22.90 10.03 -3.77
C GLN A 201 21.79 10.60 -4.65
N MET A 202 21.65 10.07 -5.86
CA MET A 202 20.56 10.39 -6.80
C MET A 202 19.67 9.17 -6.95
N ASP A 203 18.45 9.26 -6.43
CA ASP A 203 17.49 8.16 -6.45
C ASP A 203 16.69 8.16 -7.75
N GLU A 204 16.93 7.14 -8.58
CA GLU A 204 16.18 6.88 -9.82
C GLU A 204 15.46 5.52 -9.74
N PRO A 205 14.50 5.35 -8.81
CA PRO A 205 13.79 4.08 -8.64
C PRO A 205 12.96 3.68 -9.88
N VAL A 206 12.62 4.63 -10.76
CA VAL A 206 11.94 4.32 -12.05
C VAL A 206 12.75 3.36 -12.93
N LEU A 207 14.07 3.21 -12.72
CA LEU A 207 14.89 2.21 -13.40
C LEU A 207 14.44 0.77 -13.11
N ALA A 208 13.68 0.53 -12.02
CA ALA A 208 13.07 -0.76 -11.75
C ALA A 208 11.75 -1.00 -12.50
N LEU A 209 11.22 0.00 -13.23
CA LEU A 209 10.00 -0.09 -14.03
C LEU A 209 10.29 -0.44 -15.50
N ASP A 210 9.24 -0.74 -16.26
CA ASP A 210 9.31 -0.86 -17.72
C ASP A 210 9.37 0.54 -18.35
N LEU A 211 10.60 0.99 -18.67
CA LEU A 211 10.81 2.31 -19.23
C LEU A 211 10.63 2.33 -20.75
N SER A 212 10.03 3.40 -21.24
CA SER A 212 10.01 3.72 -22.66
C SER A 212 11.42 4.07 -23.17
N GLU A 213 11.62 4.00 -24.49
CA GLU A 213 12.89 4.45 -25.10
C GLU A 213 13.16 5.94 -24.82
N LYS A 214 12.12 6.78 -24.85
CA LYS A 214 12.22 8.21 -24.50
C LYS A 214 12.75 8.40 -23.07
N ALA A 215 12.27 7.61 -22.11
CA ALA A 215 12.73 7.68 -20.71
C ALA A 215 14.20 7.24 -20.57
N ARG A 216 14.64 6.21 -21.30
CA ARG A 216 16.03 5.79 -21.32
C ARG A 216 16.94 6.86 -21.94
N ILE A 217 16.51 7.52 -23.01
CA ILE A 217 17.22 8.66 -23.61
C ILE A 217 17.26 9.83 -22.62
N ALA A 218 16.16 10.13 -21.94
CA ALA A 218 16.08 11.19 -20.94
C ALA A 218 17.10 10.97 -19.79
N LEU A 219 17.28 9.73 -19.32
CA LEU A 219 18.31 9.39 -18.34
C LEU A 219 19.73 9.68 -18.88
N ALA A 220 20.02 9.27 -20.10
CA ALA A 220 21.34 9.52 -20.70
C ALA A 220 21.62 11.02 -20.85
N LEU A 221 20.65 11.81 -21.32
CA LEU A 221 20.74 13.27 -21.43
C LEU A 221 20.91 13.96 -20.07
N ALA A 222 20.08 13.54 -19.10
CA ALA A 222 20.11 14.10 -17.75
C ALA A 222 21.49 13.93 -17.10
N TYR A 223 21.96 12.69 -17.01
CA TYR A 223 23.23 12.43 -16.35
C TYR A 223 24.45 12.90 -17.14
N GLY A 224 24.36 12.96 -18.48
CA GLY A 224 25.36 13.65 -19.32
C GLY A 224 25.47 15.13 -18.96
N ALA A 225 24.34 15.83 -18.84
CA ALA A 225 24.32 17.23 -18.45
C ALA A 225 24.75 17.49 -16.99
N LEU A 226 24.45 16.57 -16.06
CA LEU A 226 24.86 16.67 -14.66
C LEU A 226 26.35 16.40 -14.44
N ALA A 227 26.97 15.59 -15.30
CA ALA A 227 28.41 15.35 -15.28
C ALA A 227 29.24 16.50 -15.87
N ASP A 228 28.61 17.43 -16.61
CA ASP A 228 29.24 18.60 -17.20
C ASP A 228 29.25 19.77 -16.21
N GLY A 229 30.28 19.83 -15.36
CA GLY A 229 30.45 20.91 -14.41
C GLY A 229 30.83 20.44 -12.98
N PRO A 230 31.04 21.39 -12.05
CA PRO A 230 31.36 21.04 -10.67
C PRO A 230 30.19 20.32 -10.00
N ALA A 231 30.42 19.08 -9.56
CA ALA A 231 29.47 18.28 -8.82
C ALA A 231 30.20 17.35 -7.84
N PRO A 232 29.59 16.95 -6.72
CA PRO A 232 30.07 15.82 -5.93
C PRO A 232 30.03 14.52 -6.73
N ASP A 233 30.72 13.49 -6.26
CA ASP A 233 30.60 12.15 -6.79
C ASP A 233 29.12 11.69 -6.67
N ILE A 234 28.53 11.25 -7.79
CA ILE A 234 27.12 10.81 -7.83
C ILE A 234 27.06 9.30 -7.62
N LEU A 235 26.35 8.86 -6.57
CA LEU A 235 25.86 7.49 -6.45
C LEU A 235 24.45 7.44 -7.06
N LEU A 236 24.31 6.81 -8.22
CA LEU A 236 23.01 6.48 -8.80
C LEU A 236 22.39 5.33 -8.02
N ALA A 237 21.24 5.55 -7.37
CA ALA A 237 20.55 4.52 -6.60
C ALA A 237 19.23 4.16 -7.26
N SER A 238 19.06 2.86 -7.56
CA SER A 238 17.79 2.26 -7.93
C SER A 238 17.51 1.08 -7.03
N TYR A 239 16.24 0.83 -6.76
CA TYR A 239 15.82 -0.15 -5.79
C TYR A 239 14.39 -0.66 -6.06
N PHE A 240 13.93 -1.64 -5.26
CA PHE A 240 12.65 -2.36 -5.30
C PHE A 240 12.57 -3.47 -6.34
N GLY A 241 13.61 -3.69 -7.15
CA GLY A 241 13.64 -4.75 -8.13
C GLY A 241 14.87 -4.72 -9.04
N LYS A 242 14.89 -5.66 -9.97
CA LYS A 242 15.91 -5.71 -11.01
C LYS A 242 15.80 -4.52 -11.96
N LEU A 243 16.95 -4.08 -12.49
CA LEU A 243 17.00 -3.08 -13.56
C LEU A 243 16.58 -3.68 -14.91
N GLY A 244 16.85 -4.97 -15.14
CA GLY A 244 16.46 -5.69 -16.35
C GLY A 244 16.88 -4.96 -17.63
N ASP A 245 15.94 -4.65 -18.52
CA ASP A 245 16.21 -3.97 -19.80
C ASP A 245 16.83 -2.56 -19.65
N ASN A 246 16.68 -1.95 -18.46
CA ASN A 246 17.26 -0.64 -18.18
C ASN A 246 18.73 -0.73 -17.69
N LEU A 247 19.22 -1.95 -17.37
CA LEU A 247 20.58 -2.15 -16.85
C LEU A 247 21.66 -1.60 -17.78
N GLY A 248 21.53 -1.88 -19.09
CA GLY A 248 22.45 -1.34 -20.08
C GLY A 248 22.50 0.18 -20.13
N THR A 249 21.35 0.87 -19.89
CA THR A 249 21.31 2.33 -19.77
C THR A 249 22.03 2.77 -18.49
N ALA A 250 21.71 2.21 -17.32
CA ALA A 250 22.32 2.56 -16.04
C ALA A 250 23.87 2.39 -16.06
N LEU A 251 24.35 1.32 -16.69
CA LEU A 251 25.78 1.06 -16.83
C LEU A 251 26.53 2.07 -17.71
N ARG A 252 25.85 2.77 -18.62
CA ARG A 252 26.46 3.80 -19.49
C ARG A 252 26.42 5.21 -18.92
N LEU A 253 25.63 5.45 -17.84
CA LEU A 253 25.54 6.79 -17.27
C LEU A 253 26.88 7.21 -16.64
N PRO A 254 27.31 8.48 -16.82
CA PRO A 254 28.55 9.01 -16.27
C PRO A 254 28.40 9.35 -14.77
N VAL A 255 28.35 8.32 -13.94
CA VAL A 255 28.23 8.43 -12.47
C VAL A 255 29.37 7.73 -11.78
N ALA A 256 29.78 8.23 -10.61
CA ALA A 256 30.89 7.67 -9.82
C ALA A 256 30.55 6.33 -9.16
N GLY A 257 29.27 6.09 -8.85
CA GLY A 257 28.80 4.85 -8.23
C GLY A 257 27.44 4.39 -8.73
N LEU A 258 27.20 3.08 -8.67
CA LEU A 258 25.90 2.46 -8.94
C LEU A 258 25.50 1.60 -7.75
N HIS A 259 24.29 1.80 -7.25
CA HIS A 259 23.67 0.94 -6.23
C HIS A 259 22.77 -0.10 -6.90
N LEU A 260 22.91 -1.35 -6.45
CA LEU A 260 22.10 -2.50 -6.89
C LEU A 260 21.31 -3.05 -5.71
N ASP A 261 20.00 -3.20 -5.87
CA ASP A 261 19.15 -3.96 -4.95
C ASP A 261 19.40 -5.46 -5.17
N LEU A 262 20.20 -6.07 -4.31
CA LEU A 262 20.53 -7.49 -4.40
C LEU A 262 19.57 -8.38 -3.59
N ALA A 263 18.63 -7.79 -2.87
CA ALA A 263 17.57 -8.54 -2.20
C ALA A 263 16.43 -8.90 -3.18
N ARG A 264 16.13 -8.02 -4.15
CA ARG A 264 15.03 -8.18 -5.11
C ARG A 264 15.49 -8.21 -6.59
N GLY A 265 16.66 -7.72 -6.87
CA GLY A 265 17.25 -7.62 -8.21
C GLY A 265 18.57 -8.39 -8.37
N ALA A 266 18.77 -9.46 -7.61
CA ALA A 266 20.03 -10.24 -7.63
C ALA A 266 20.42 -10.76 -9.01
N SER A 267 19.46 -10.96 -9.92
CA SER A 267 19.69 -11.43 -11.30
C SER A 267 20.53 -10.46 -12.16
N ASP A 268 20.59 -9.17 -11.80
CA ASP A 268 21.38 -8.19 -12.54
C ASP A 268 22.89 -8.29 -12.26
N LEU A 269 23.28 -8.90 -11.15
CA LEU A 269 24.67 -8.90 -10.66
C LEU A 269 25.64 -9.51 -11.64
N ASP A 270 25.30 -10.66 -12.24
CA ASP A 270 26.20 -11.35 -13.18
C ASP A 270 26.49 -10.47 -14.40
N THR A 271 25.48 -9.86 -14.98
CA THR A 271 25.62 -8.93 -16.11
C THR A 271 26.49 -7.71 -15.74
N VAL A 272 26.34 -7.19 -14.51
CA VAL A 272 27.16 -6.07 -14.02
C VAL A 272 28.62 -6.48 -13.89
N LEU A 273 28.90 -7.69 -13.41
CA LEU A 273 30.25 -8.18 -13.25
C LEU A 273 30.96 -8.50 -14.58
N GLU A 274 30.20 -8.83 -15.63
CA GLU A 274 30.68 -9.08 -16.98
C GLU A 274 30.89 -7.78 -17.81
N ALA A 275 30.20 -6.70 -17.42
CA ALA A 275 30.29 -5.44 -18.15
C ALA A 275 31.71 -4.82 -18.10
N PRO A 276 32.13 -4.04 -19.13
CA PRO A 276 33.36 -3.28 -19.08
C PRO A 276 33.40 -2.42 -17.81
N ARG A 277 34.51 -2.50 -17.07
CA ARG A 277 34.67 -1.86 -15.76
C ARG A 277 35.22 -0.45 -15.90
N PRO A 278 34.35 0.60 -15.84
CA PRO A 278 34.90 1.91 -15.56
C PRO A 278 35.40 1.95 -14.11
N GLU A 279 36.17 2.96 -13.76
CA GLU A 279 36.60 3.22 -12.38
C GLU A 279 35.42 3.65 -11.51
N ARG A 280 34.43 2.76 -11.34
CA ARG A 280 33.15 3.01 -10.67
C ARG A 280 33.06 2.29 -9.33
N TRP A 281 32.39 2.91 -8.39
CA TRP A 281 31.99 2.28 -7.13
C TRP A 281 30.74 1.40 -7.33
N LEU A 282 30.72 0.25 -6.65
CA LEU A 282 29.54 -0.60 -6.56
C LEU A 282 28.99 -0.58 -5.14
N SER A 283 27.73 -0.16 -5.00
CA SER A 283 26.99 -0.22 -3.75
C SER A 283 26.09 -1.45 -3.77
N LEU A 284 26.34 -2.38 -2.86
CA LEU A 284 25.69 -3.68 -2.79
C LEU A 284 24.58 -3.64 -1.75
N GLY A 285 23.34 -3.65 -2.19
CA GLY A 285 22.12 -3.70 -1.38
C GLY A 285 21.85 -5.11 -0.85
N LEU A 286 22.69 -5.61 0.06
CA LEU A 286 22.67 -6.98 0.55
C LEU A 286 21.73 -7.22 1.72
N VAL A 287 21.31 -6.17 2.43
CA VAL A 287 20.40 -6.25 3.58
C VAL A 287 19.04 -5.74 3.15
N ASP A 288 18.02 -6.60 3.17
CA ASP A 288 16.67 -6.22 2.71
C ASP A 288 16.11 -5.04 3.51
N GLY A 289 15.92 -3.89 2.84
CA GLY A 289 15.36 -2.66 3.40
C GLY A 289 13.82 -2.60 3.41
N ARG A 290 13.14 -3.59 2.80
CA ARG A 290 11.67 -3.66 2.67
C ARG A 290 11.01 -4.62 3.64
N ASN A 291 11.76 -5.61 4.16
CA ASN A 291 11.25 -6.60 5.09
C ASN A 291 12.02 -6.54 6.41
N ILE A 292 11.50 -7.17 7.44
CA ILE A 292 11.97 -7.05 8.82
C ILE A 292 12.77 -8.26 9.31
N TRP A 293 13.12 -9.18 8.42
CA TRP A 293 13.87 -10.37 8.76
C TRP A 293 15.35 -10.07 8.91
N ARG A 294 16.00 -10.79 9.83
CA ARG A 294 17.45 -10.79 9.98
C ARG A 294 18.09 -11.32 8.70
N ALA A 295 19.15 -10.67 8.22
CA ALA A 295 19.86 -11.09 7.03
C ALA A 295 20.65 -12.39 7.25
N ASP A 296 20.73 -13.25 6.23
CA ASP A 296 21.73 -14.31 6.16
C ASP A 296 23.10 -13.68 5.86
N LEU A 297 23.85 -13.43 6.93
CA LEU A 297 25.14 -12.74 6.83
C LEU A 297 26.20 -13.57 6.09
N ARG A 298 26.12 -14.92 6.10
CA ARG A 298 27.06 -15.76 5.35
C ARG A 298 26.81 -15.70 3.85
N ALA A 299 25.57 -15.82 3.43
CA ALA A 299 25.20 -15.68 2.04
C ALA A 299 25.55 -14.28 1.51
N ALA A 300 25.23 -13.23 2.29
CA ALA A 300 25.55 -11.85 1.95
C ALA A 300 27.08 -11.62 1.84
N LEU A 301 27.88 -12.14 2.79
CA LEU A 301 29.34 -12.02 2.76
C LEU A 301 29.95 -12.81 1.60
N THR A 302 29.42 -13.98 1.26
CA THR A 302 29.83 -14.75 0.09
C THR A 302 29.61 -13.96 -1.20
N THR A 303 28.46 -13.33 -1.34
CA THR A 303 28.14 -12.45 -2.49
C THR A 303 29.08 -11.25 -2.52
N ALA A 304 29.32 -10.58 -1.40
CA ALA A 304 30.24 -9.45 -1.32
C ALA A 304 31.67 -9.81 -1.71
N ARG A 305 32.17 -10.98 -1.27
CA ARG A 305 33.50 -11.51 -1.63
C ARG A 305 33.63 -11.84 -3.13
N ARG A 306 32.58 -12.45 -3.69
CA ARG A 306 32.51 -12.71 -5.13
C ARG A 306 32.64 -11.40 -5.92
N VAL A 307 31.91 -10.37 -5.51
CA VAL A 307 31.99 -9.04 -6.12
C VAL A 307 33.38 -8.44 -5.92
N ALA A 308 33.95 -8.49 -4.71
CA ALA A 308 35.29 -7.97 -4.45
C ALA A 308 36.35 -8.64 -5.33
N GLN A 309 36.29 -9.95 -5.45
CA GLN A 309 37.22 -10.71 -6.34
C GLN A 309 37.04 -10.27 -7.80
N ALA A 310 35.81 -10.18 -8.28
CA ALA A 310 35.52 -9.74 -9.63
C ALA A 310 35.86 -8.26 -9.86
N TRP A 311 35.76 -7.39 -8.85
CA TRP A 311 35.98 -5.93 -8.94
C TRP A 311 37.42 -5.49 -8.68
N GLY A 312 38.37 -6.44 -8.47
CA GLY A 312 39.79 -6.15 -8.23
C GLY A 312 40.09 -5.69 -6.80
N GLY A 313 39.28 -6.03 -5.83
CA GLY A 313 39.46 -5.73 -4.41
C GLY A 313 38.25 -4.99 -3.77
N THR A 314 38.39 -4.62 -2.49
CA THR A 314 37.34 -3.99 -1.69
C THR A 314 37.30 -2.46 -1.79
N ALA A 315 38.30 -1.83 -2.43
CA ALA A 315 38.52 -0.39 -2.38
C ALA A 315 37.39 0.47 -2.99
N ARG A 316 36.57 -0.12 -3.86
CA ARG A 316 35.43 0.56 -4.52
C ARG A 316 34.11 -0.17 -4.27
N ILE A 317 33.96 -0.75 -3.08
CA ILE A 317 32.74 -1.42 -2.67
C ILE A 317 32.09 -0.67 -1.51
N MET A 318 30.78 -0.49 -1.61
CA MET A 318 29.90 -0.06 -0.52
C MET A 318 28.96 -1.22 -0.16
N ILE A 319 28.76 -1.49 1.11
CA ILE A 319 27.71 -2.37 1.62
C ILE A 319 26.56 -1.50 2.14
N ALA A 320 25.34 -1.78 1.69
CA ALA A 320 24.16 -0.98 2.01
C ALA A 320 22.92 -1.85 2.21
N PRO A 321 21.83 -1.29 2.79
CA PRO A 321 20.50 -1.86 2.63
C PRO A 321 20.07 -1.85 1.15
N SER A 322 19.17 -2.73 0.77
CA SER A 322 18.67 -2.85 -0.62
C SER A 322 17.93 -1.60 -1.11
N CYS A 323 17.36 -0.83 -0.19
CA CYS A 323 16.68 0.46 -0.40
C CYS A 323 16.74 1.31 0.88
N SER A 324 16.09 2.48 0.87
CA SER A 324 15.88 3.26 2.10
C SER A 324 15.20 2.42 3.19
N LEU A 325 15.68 2.51 4.42
CA LEU A 325 15.07 1.87 5.60
C LEU A 325 13.77 2.55 6.06
N LEU A 326 13.26 3.52 5.31
CA LEU A 326 11.96 4.17 5.55
C LEU A 326 10.81 3.16 5.70
N HIS A 327 10.93 2.01 5.05
CA HIS A 327 9.89 0.99 4.93
C HIS A 327 9.87 -0.04 6.06
N VAL A 328 10.79 0.05 7.01
CA VAL A 328 10.87 -0.84 8.18
C VAL A 328 10.80 -0.03 9.47
N PRO A 329 10.37 -0.64 10.60
CA PRO A 329 10.35 0.06 11.89
C PRO A 329 11.74 0.50 12.34
N VAL A 330 11.79 1.49 13.25
CA VAL A 330 13.06 2.12 13.66
C VAL A 330 13.97 1.17 14.44
N ASP A 331 13.46 0.56 15.51
CA ASP A 331 14.32 -0.16 16.48
C ASP A 331 13.57 -1.30 17.17
N LEU A 332 14.12 -2.52 17.08
CA LEU A 332 13.59 -3.72 17.68
C LEU A 332 13.82 -3.78 19.20
N ASP A 333 14.79 -3.05 19.73
CA ASP A 333 15.16 -3.12 21.13
C ASP A 333 13.98 -2.70 22.05
N GLY A 334 13.10 -1.81 21.56
CA GLY A 334 11.91 -1.36 22.26
C GLY A 334 10.72 -2.35 22.28
N GLU A 335 10.81 -3.47 21.56
CA GLU A 335 9.76 -4.50 21.51
C GLU A 335 9.94 -5.49 22.66
N ASP A 336 9.34 -5.16 23.81
CA ASP A 336 9.43 -5.95 25.06
C ASP A 336 8.39 -7.08 25.17
N ARG A 337 7.39 -7.10 24.28
CA ARG A 337 6.29 -8.07 24.29
C ARG A 337 6.31 -9.07 23.15
N LEU A 338 7.29 -8.96 22.25
CA LEU A 338 7.43 -9.94 21.17
C LEU A 338 7.80 -11.32 21.74
N ASP A 339 7.29 -12.34 21.10
CA ASP A 339 7.61 -13.72 21.37
C ASP A 339 9.13 -13.94 21.37
N ALA A 340 9.62 -14.70 22.36
CA ALA A 340 11.05 -14.93 22.58
C ALA A 340 11.71 -15.72 21.42
N GLU A 341 10.94 -16.55 20.71
CA GLU A 341 11.42 -17.27 19.52
C GLU A 341 11.41 -16.37 18.27
N LEU A 342 10.43 -15.48 18.16
CA LEU A 342 10.30 -14.57 17.01
C LEU A 342 11.33 -13.43 17.05
N LYS A 343 11.50 -12.76 18.18
CA LYS A 343 12.33 -11.53 18.27
C LYS A 343 13.75 -11.71 17.71
N PRO A 344 14.47 -12.83 17.94
CA PRO A 344 15.81 -13.05 17.37
C PRO A 344 15.83 -13.19 15.84
N LEU A 345 14.68 -13.49 15.22
CA LEU A 345 14.55 -13.63 13.76
C LEU A 345 14.42 -12.27 13.05
N LEU A 346 14.18 -11.19 13.80
CA LEU A 346 13.85 -9.88 13.27
C LEU A 346 15.05 -8.94 13.27
N ALA A 347 15.02 -7.99 12.31
CA ALA A 347 15.92 -6.85 12.22
C ALA A 347 15.16 -5.62 11.73
N PHE A 348 15.04 -4.58 12.57
CA PHE A 348 14.50 -3.27 12.20
C PHE A 348 15.63 -2.35 11.72
N ALA A 349 15.38 -1.10 11.42
CA ALA A 349 16.37 -0.22 10.79
C ALA A 349 17.71 -0.17 11.55
N VAL A 350 17.70 -0.05 12.88
CA VAL A 350 18.93 -0.04 13.71
C VAL A 350 19.67 -1.36 13.59
N GLN A 351 18.96 -2.49 13.66
CA GLN A 351 19.57 -3.82 13.56
C GLN A 351 20.13 -4.08 12.15
N LYS A 352 19.42 -3.67 11.10
CA LYS A 352 19.89 -3.77 9.71
C LYS A 352 21.16 -2.97 9.46
N LEU A 353 21.30 -1.81 10.07
CA LEU A 353 22.56 -1.03 9.99
C LEU A 353 23.71 -1.71 10.75
N ARG A 354 23.45 -2.44 11.85
CA ARG A 354 24.45 -3.31 12.49
C ARG A 354 24.90 -4.43 11.55
N GLU A 355 23.98 -5.02 10.79
CA GLU A 355 24.28 -6.05 9.77
C GLU A 355 25.13 -5.48 8.63
N VAL A 356 24.79 -4.28 8.11
CA VAL A 356 25.57 -3.58 7.08
C VAL A 356 26.99 -3.30 7.57
N ALA A 357 27.16 -2.78 8.78
CA ALA A 357 28.48 -2.49 9.35
C ALA A 357 29.28 -3.77 9.60
N ALA A 358 28.63 -4.86 10.04
CA ALA A 358 29.28 -6.16 10.21
C ALA A 358 29.76 -6.72 8.88
N LEU A 359 28.93 -6.70 7.83
CA LEU A 359 29.32 -7.18 6.48
C LEU A 359 30.51 -6.39 5.91
N ALA A 360 30.53 -5.06 6.04
CA ALA A 360 31.66 -4.24 5.59
C ALA A 360 32.94 -4.62 6.33
N ARG A 361 32.88 -4.77 7.66
CA ARG A 361 34.01 -5.21 8.48
C ARG A 361 34.45 -6.63 8.14
N GLY A 362 33.50 -7.55 7.95
CA GLY A 362 33.79 -8.94 7.58
C GLY A 362 34.42 -9.10 6.19
N LEU A 363 34.10 -8.18 5.27
CA LEU A 363 34.72 -8.16 3.94
C LEU A 363 36.16 -7.66 3.99
N ASP A 364 36.49 -6.67 4.83
CA ASP A 364 37.83 -6.12 4.95
C ASP A 364 38.73 -6.94 5.90
N GLU A 365 38.23 -7.41 7.04
CA GLU A 365 39.00 -8.00 8.14
C GLU A 365 38.81 -9.53 8.25
N GLY A 366 37.86 -10.10 7.50
CA GLY A 366 37.54 -11.52 7.51
C GLY A 366 36.48 -11.92 8.55
N GLU A 367 36.04 -13.19 8.47
CA GLU A 367 34.94 -13.74 9.31
C GLU A 367 35.22 -13.71 10.81
N ALA A 368 36.49 -13.85 11.20
CA ALA A 368 36.88 -13.83 12.61
C ALA A 368 36.52 -12.51 13.30
N ALA A 369 36.53 -11.39 12.58
CA ALA A 369 36.18 -10.07 13.11
C ALA A 369 34.68 -9.89 13.37
N ILE A 370 33.82 -10.73 12.75
CA ILE A 370 32.36 -10.69 12.88
C ILE A 370 31.76 -12.03 13.30
N LYS A 371 32.54 -12.83 14.03
CA LYS A 371 32.16 -14.19 14.41
C LYS A 371 30.82 -14.24 15.18
N ASP A 372 30.64 -13.33 16.12
CA ASP A 372 29.44 -13.33 16.97
C ASP A 372 28.17 -12.98 16.17
N GLU A 373 28.29 -12.04 15.22
CA GLU A 373 27.21 -11.65 14.32
C GLU A 373 26.85 -12.79 13.35
N LEU A 374 27.83 -13.49 12.79
CA LEU A 374 27.62 -14.67 11.93
C LEU A 374 26.94 -15.79 12.71
N GLU A 375 27.45 -16.13 13.91
CA GLU A 375 26.83 -17.16 14.74
C GLU A 375 25.40 -16.80 15.16
N ALA A 376 25.11 -15.53 15.42
CA ALA A 376 23.75 -15.06 15.74
C ALA A 376 22.82 -15.20 14.53
N SER A 377 23.28 -14.84 13.31
CA SER A 377 22.55 -15.06 12.07
C SER A 377 22.30 -16.54 11.80
N ASP A 378 23.32 -17.39 11.93
CA ASP A 378 23.20 -18.85 11.78
C ASP A 378 22.22 -19.48 12.77
N ARG A 379 22.25 -19.04 14.05
CA ARG A 379 21.30 -19.52 15.06
C ARG A 379 19.86 -19.16 14.69
N ALA A 380 19.63 -17.94 14.24
CA ALA A 380 18.30 -17.47 13.83
C ALA A 380 17.78 -18.27 12.62
N ALA A 381 18.62 -18.47 11.60
CA ALA A 381 18.27 -19.26 10.41
C ALA A 381 17.92 -20.71 10.78
N ARG A 382 18.76 -21.38 11.61
CA ARG A 382 18.51 -22.74 12.08
C ARG A 382 17.25 -22.83 12.94
N ALA A 383 17.06 -21.90 13.89
CA ALA A 383 15.86 -21.87 14.74
C ALA A 383 14.59 -21.79 13.90
N ARG A 384 14.57 -20.89 12.91
CA ARG A 384 13.44 -20.74 11.99
C ARG A 384 13.17 -22.01 11.19
N ALA A 385 14.21 -22.62 10.61
CA ALA A 385 14.06 -23.81 9.78
C ALA A 385 13.59 -25.04 10.55
N THR A 386 13.93 -25.15 11.85
CA THR A 386 13.64 -26.35 12.67
C THR A 386 12.48 -26.18 13.65
N SER A 387 11.94 -24.97 13.80
CA SER A 387 10.83 -24.71 14.73
C SER A 387 9.53 -25.34 14.25
N ALA A 388 8.94 -26.17 15.09
CA ALA A 388 7.60 -26.70 14.86
C ALA A 388 6.48 -25.64 15.01
N ARG A 389 6.79 -24.50 15.61
CA ARG A 389 5.86 -23.36 15.68
C ARG A 389 5.86 -22.56 14.38
N VAL A 390 7.02 -22.51 13.71
CA VAL A 390 7.18 -21.84 12.42
C VAL A 390 6.66 -22.70 11.28
N ASN A 391 6.93 -24.00 11.34
CA ASN A 391 6.64 -24.97 10.28
C ASN A 391 5.68 -26.04 10.83
N ASP A 392 4.37 -25.88 10.59
CA ASP A 392 3.33 -26.79 11.05
C ASP A 392 3.07 -27.87 9.96
N PRO A 393 3.41 -29.16 10.25
CA PRO A 393 3.18 -30.24 9.29
C PRO A 393 1.71 -30.40 8.87
N ALA A 394 0.75 -30.04 9.74
CA ALA A 394 -0.67 -30.14 9.41
C ALA A 394 -1.07 -29.08 8.38
N VAL A 395 -0.54 -27.86 8.50
CA VAL A 395 -0.75 -26.80 7.50
C VAL A 395 -0.09 -27.16 6.17
N ALA A 396 1.15 -27.62 6.20
CA ALA A 396 1.85 -28.09 5.00
C ALA A 396 1.10 -29.24 4.29
N ALA A 397 0.62 -30.24 5.05
CA ALA A 397 -0.16 -31.33 4.52
C ALA A 397 -1.51 -30.86 3.91
N ARG A 398 -2.14 -29.84 4.53
CA ARG A 398 -3.39 -29.26 4.03
C ARG A 398 -3.18 -28.52 2.72
N VAL A 399 -2.12 -27.71 2.61
CA VAL A 399 -1.75 -27.01 1.37
C VAL A 399 -1.46 -28.03 0.25
N GLY A 400 -0.69 -29.09 0.57
CA GLY A 400 -0.35 -30.14 -0.40
C GLY A 400 -1.54 -31.00 -0.88
N LYS A 401 -2.62 -31.08 -0.07
CA LYS A 401 -3.85 -31.80 -0.44
C LYS A 401 -4.89 -30.91 -1.16
N ALA A 402 -4.70 -29.60 -1.18
CA ALA A 402 -5.62 -28.71 -1.86
C ALA A 402 -5.51 -28.91 -3.39
N ALA A 403 -6.41 -29.73 -3.92
CA ALA A 403 -6.52 -30.04 -5.34
C ALA A 403 -7.09 -28.85 -6.14
N PRO A 404 -6.93 -28.79 -7.47
CA PRO A 404 -7.52 -27.75 -8.32
C PRO A 404 -9.03 -27.55 -8.09
N GLU A 405 -9.78 -28.65 -7.83
CA GLU A 405 -11.22 -28.61 -7.55
C GLU A 405 -11.57 -27.77 -6.29
N THR A 406 -10.60 -27.54 -5.42
CA THR A 406 -10.77 -26.66 -4.25
C THR A 406 -10.97 -25.18 -4.65
N GLU A 407 -10.59 -24.82 -5.86
CA GLU A 407 -10.67 -23.48 -6.44
C GLU A 407 -11.96 -23.23 -7.20
N GLU A 408 -12.85 -24.25 -7.36
CA GLU A 408 -14.02 -24.14 -8.21
C GLU A 408 -15.32 -24.17 -7.41
N ARG A 409 -16.27 -23.32 -7.81
CA ARG A 409 -17.66 -23.38 -7.38
C ARG A 409 -18.35 -24.53 -8.13
N THR A 410 -19.33 -25.16 -7.48
CA THR A 410 -20.04 -26.32 -8.01
C THR A 410 -20.72 -26.04 -9.37
N SER A 411 -21.26 -24.85 -9.55
CA SER A 411 -21.98 -24.45 -10.78
C SER A 411 -21.44 -23.15 -11.36
N THR A 412 -21.72 -22.92 -12.65
CA THR A 412 -21.45 -21.63 -13.30
C THR A 412 -22.27 -20.52 -12.64
N TYR A 413 -21.79 -19.27 -12.75
CA TYR A 413 -22.46 -18.09 -12.19
C TYR A 413 -23.94 -18.00 -12.61
N ALA A 414 -24.29 -18.27 -13.87
CA ALA A 414 -25.67 -18.21 -14.33
C ALA A 414 -26.61 -19.10 -13.49
N LYS A 415 -26.19 -20.33 -13.18
CA LYS A 415 -26.97 -21.24 -12.32
C LYS A 415 -26.97 -20.80 -10.84
N ARG A 416 -25.86 -20.30 -10.35
CA ARG A 416 -25.77 -19.77 -8.97
C ARG A 416 -26.72 -18.59 -8.79
N ARG A 417 -26.72 -17.66 -9.74
CA ARG A 417 -27.60 -16.48 -9.72
C ARG A 417 -29.08 -16.84 -9.62
N GLU A 418 -29.56 -17.85 -10.33
CA GLU A 418 -30.94 -18.32 -10.23
C GLU A 418 -31.28 -18.79 -8.81
N ARG A 419 -30.41 -19.59 -8.19
CA ARG A 419 -30.57 -20.10 -6.83
C ARG A 419 -30.48 -19.00 -5.77
N GLN A 420 -29.53 -18.09 -5.93
CA GLN A 420 -29.34 -16.94 -5.07
C GLN A 420 -30.54 -16.00 -5.10
N ARG A 421 -31.07 -15.70 -6.28
CA ARG A 421 -32.30 -14.91 -6.44
C ARG A 421 -33.50 -15.56 -5.80
N ALA A 422 -33.66 -16.86 -5.94
CA ALA A 422 -34.74 -17.61 -5.29
C ALA A 422 -34.64 -17.57 -3.76
N ARG A 423 -33.42 -17.67 -3.20
CA ARG A 423 -33.18 -17.61 -1.75
C ARG A 423 -33.32 -16.23 -1.17
N LEU A 424 -32.70 -15.22 -1.80
CA LEU A 424 -32.58 -13.88 -1.26
C LEU A 424 -33.84 -13.02 -1.53
N SER A 425 -34.59 -13.32 -2.60
CA SER A 425 -35.80 -12.59 -3.01
C SER A 425 -35.62 -11.07 -3.05
N LEU A 426 -34.46 -10.58 -3.48
CA LEU A 426 -34.12 -9.16 -3.51
C LEU A 426 -34.83 -8.43 -4.66
N PRO A 427 -35.21 -7.16 -4.47
CA PRO A 427 -35.75 -6.34 -5.55
C PRO A 427 -34.67 -6.01 -6.61
N ALA A 428 -35.08 -5.43 -7.72
CA ALA A 428 -34.16 -4.82 -8.67
C ALA A 428 -33.36 -3.70 -7.97
N PHE A 429 -32.10 -3.48 -8.40
CA PHE A 429 -31.21 -2.49 -7.78
C PHE A 429 -31.12 -2.65 -6.25
N PRO A 430 -30.70 -3.83 -5.74
CA PRO A 430 -30.68 -4.05 -4.30
C PRO A 430 -29.68 -3.12 -3.63
N THR A 431 -30.06 -2.61 -2.44
CA THR A 431 -29.26 -1.65 -1.69
C THR A 431 -28.52 -2.32 -0.55
N THR A 432 -27.25 -1.95 -0.37
CA THR A 432 -26.39 -2.43 0.72
C THR A 432 -25.30 -1.40 1.06
N THR A 433 -24.48 -1.66 2.09
CA THR A 433 -23.24 -0.93 2.35
C THR A 433 -22.05 -1.88 2.23
N ILE A 434 -20.83 -1.32 2.26
CA ILE A 434 -19.62 -2.15 2.13
C ILE A 434 -19.36 -2.95 3.40
N GLY A 435 -19.62 -2.40 4.61
CA GLY A 435 -19.48 -3.17 5.85
C GLY A 435 -19.37 -2.32 7.10
N SER A 436 -18.39 -1.44 7.17
CA SER A 436 -18.12 -0.67 8.38
C SER A 436 -19.03 0.56 8.52
N PHE A 437 -19.47 0.84 9.74
CA PHE A 437 -20.09 2.08 10.17
C PHE A 437 -19.17 2.96 11.00
N PRO A 438 -19.56 4.22 11.33
CA PRO A 438 -18.71 5.16 12.04
C PRO A 438 -18.12 4.61 13.34
N GLN A 439 -16.80 4.66 13.43
CA GLN A 439 -16.05 4.32 14.65
C GLN A 439 -16.03 5.54 15.58
N THR A 440 -17.05 5.69 16.41
CA THR A 440 -17.24 6.84 17.31
C THR A 440 -16.15 6.95 18.37
N ALA A 441 -16.07 8.10 19.04
CA ALA A 441 -15.16 8.28 20.18
C ALA A 441 -15.50 7.32 21.34
N GLU A 442 -16.76 6.93 21.49
CA GLU A 442 -17.22 5.96 22.48
C GLU A 442 -16.66 4.57 22.21
N ILE A 443 -16.79 4.05 20.98
CA ILE A 443 -16.27 2.75 20.57
C ILE A 443 -14.74 2.70 20.78
N ARG A 444 -14.03 3.78 20.40
CA ARG A 444 -12.58 3.86 20.60
C ARG A 444 -12.19 3.89 22.07
N ARG A 445 -12.95 4.59 22.93
CA ARG A 445 -12.73 4.63 24.37
C ARG A 445 -12.97 3.28 25.03
N ALA A 446 -14.07 2.59 24.67
CA ALA A 446 -14.39 1.25 25.19
C ALA A 446 -13.27 0.25 24.84
N ARG A 447 -12.83 0.24 23.57
CA ARG A 447 -11.70 -0.61 23.14
C ARG A 447 -10.39 -0.30 23.90
N ALA A 448 -10.11 0.98 24.11
CA ALA A 448 -8.93 1.38 24.88
C ALA A 448 -9.06 1.01 26.37
N ALA A 449 -10.24 1.05 26.94
CA ALA A 449 -10.53 0.65 28.34
C ALA A 449 -10.26 -0.85 28.55
N VAL A 450 -10.66 -1.70 27.60
CA VAL A 450 -10.30 -3.14 27.65
C VAL A 450 -8.78 -3.33 27.64
N GLY A 451 -8.07 -2.61 26.76
CA GLY A 451 -6.61 -2.69 26.66
C GLY A 451 -5.86 -2.26 27.92
N ARG A 452 -6.48 -1.42 28.77
CA ARG A 452 -5.94 -0.98 30.06
C ARG A 452 -6.44 -1.84 31.25
N GLY A 453 -7.42 -2.71 31.04
CA GLY A 453 -8.09 -3.46 32.10
C GLY A 453 -9.17 -2.68 32.87
N ASP A 454 -9.59 -1.51 32.38
CA ASP A 454 -10.64 -0.67 32.97
C ASP A 454 -12.06 -1.18 32.62
N MET A 455 -12.18 -2.10 31.65
CA MET A 455 -13.39 -2.73 31.17
C MET A 455 -13.13 -4.21 30.93
N THR A 456 -14.04 -5.06 31.34
CA THR A 456 -13.93 -6.51 31.07
C THR A 456 -14.28 -6.85 29.62
N ALA A 457 -13.80 -7.96 29.12
CA ALA A 457 -14.13 -8.45 27.77
C ALA A 457 -15.66 -8.63 27.62
N ALA A 458 -16.34 -9.19 28.61
CA ALA A 458 -17.79 -9.40 28.59
C ALA A 458 -18.60 -8.09 28.56
N GLU A 459 -18.14 -7.03 29.21
CA GLU A 459 -18.77 -5.70 29.14
C GLU A 459 -18.58 -5.07 27.75
N TYR A 460 -17.40 -5.23 27.19
CA TYR A 460 -17.11 -4.75 25.84
C TYR A 460 -17.93 -5.50 24.78
N GLU A 461 -18.06 -6.82 24.89
CA GLU A 461 -18.89 -7.64 24.00
C GLU A 461 -20.36 -7.19 24.04
N ARG A 462 -20.94 -6.95 25.24
CA ARG A 462 -22.30 -6.41 25.36
C ARG A 462 -22.44 -5.03 24.71
N SER A 463 -21.41 -4.20 24.80
CA SER A 463 -21.43 -2.91 24.11
C SER A 463 -21.45 -3.07 22.59
N ILE A 464 -20.67 -4.01 22.05
CA ILE A 464 -20.68 -4.35 20.62
C ILE A 464 -22.07 -4.85 20.20
N GLU A 465 -22.68 -5.76 20.95
CA GLU A 465 -24.04 -6.26 20.72
C GLU A 465 -25.05 -5.10 20.66
N GLY A 466 -24.94 -4.15 21.60
CA GLY A 466 -25.78 -2.94 21.61
C GLY A 466 -25.62 -2.12 20.31
N TRP A 467 -24.39 -1.82 19.90
CA TRP A 467 -24.12 -1.05 18.68
C TRP A 467 -24.56 -1.77 17.41
N ILE A 468 -24.37 -3.10 17.34
CA ILE A 468 -24.87 -3.94 16.24
C ILE A 468 -26.42 -3.84 16.19
N GLY A 469 -27.10 -3.99 17.34
CA GLY A 469 -28.56 -3.92 17.40
C GLY A 469 -29.12 -2.56 16.97
N GLU A 470 -28.46 -1.47 17.33
CA GLU A 470 -28.83 -0.13 16.86
C GLU A 470 -28.63 0.01 15.34
N ALA A 471 -27.49 -0.49 14.83
CA ALA A 471 -27.17 -0.39 13.41
C ALA A 471 -28.13 -1.23 12.54
N VAL A 472 -28.51 -2.42 12.97
CA VAL A 472 -29.47 -3.29 12.26
C VAL A 472 -30.84 -2.62 12.19
N ARG A 473 -31.40 -2.18 13.33
CA ARG A 473 -32.70 -1.49 13.37
C ARG A 473 -32.74 -0.27 12.46
N TRP A 474 -31.70 0.55 12.53
CA TRP A 474 -31.64 1.75 11.74
C TRP A 474 -31.56 1.47 10.23
N GLN A 475 -30.81 0.42 9.82
CA GLN A 475 -30.76 -0.02 8.42
C GLN A 475 -32.13 -0.50 7.92
N GLU A 476 -32.92 -1.18 8.78
CA GLU A 476 -34.29 -1.59 8.49
C GLU A 476 -35.23 -0.40 8.30
N GLU A 477 -35.15 0.59 9.20
CA GLU A 477 -35.93 1.83 9.13
C GLU A 477 -35.68 2.59 7.83
N LEU A 478 -34.41 2.64 7.36
CA LEU A 478 -34.08 3.24 6.07
C LEU A 478 -34.58 2.42 4.89
N GLY A 479 -34.69 1.11 5.06
CA GLY A 479 -35.13 0.21 4.02
C GLY A 479 -34.01 -0.31 3.14
N LEU A 480 -32.77 -0.50 3.68
CA LEU A 480 -31.71 -1.24 3.02
C LEU A 480 -32.13 -2.70 2.81
N ASP A 481 -31.81 -3.29 1.65
CA ASP A 481 -32.24 -4.65 1.29
C ASP A 481 -31.32 -5.71 1.89
N VAL A 482 -30.01 -5.49 1.91
CA VAL A 482 -29.00 -6.36 2.54
C VAL A 482 -28.26 -5.56 3.60
N LEU A 483 -28.29 -6.03 4.84
CA LEU A 483 -27.77 -5.32 5.99
C LEU A 483 -26.34 -5.75 6.30
N VAL A 484 -25.65 -4.97 7.14
CA VAL A 484 -24.33 -5.29 7.68
C VAL A 484 -24.34 -5.11 9.20
N HIS A 485 -23.48 -5.82 9.92
CA HIS A 485 -23.36 -5.66 11.38
C HIS A 485 -22.58 -4.40 11.81
N GLY A 486 -21.85 -3.73 10.89
CA GLY A 486 -21.20 -2.44 11.13
C GLY A 486 -19.74 -2.51 11.56
N GLU A 487 -19.17 -3.69 11.80
CA GLU A 487 -17.75 -3.92 12.13
C GLU A 487 -17.26 -3.20 13.40
N PHE A 488 -18.11 -3.05 14.41
CA PHE A 488 -17.78 -2.31 15.64
C PHE A 488 -16.68 -2.97 16.46
N GLU A 489 -16.51 -4.29 16.35
CA GLU A 489 -15.47 -5.09 16.99
C GLU A 489 -14.07 -4.85 16.39
N ARG A 490 -13.99 -4.34 15.16
CA ARG A 490 -12.75 -4.25 14.39
C ARG A 490 -12.05 -2.92 14.58
N ASN A 491 -10.76 -2.97 14.86
CA ASN A 491 -9.89 -1.80 14.88
C ASN A 491 -9.28 -1.51 13.50
N ASP A 492 -8.85 -2.55 12.80
CA ASP A 492 -8.21 -2.52 11.48
C ASP A 492 -8.59 -3.80 10.74
N MET A 493 -8.74 -3.73 9.41
CA MET A 493 -9.26 -4.86 8.65
C MET A 493 -8.25 -6.02 8.52
N VAL A 494 -6.95 -5.81 8.64
CA VAL A 494 -5.95 -6.89 8.62
C VAL A 494 -5.58 -7.32 10.03
N LYS A 495 -5.37 -6.37 10.92
CA LYS A 495 -4.98 -6.65 12.31
C LYS A 495 -6.02 -7.51 13.03
N TYR A 496 -7.31 -7.18 12.89
CA TYR A 496 -8.38 -7.92 13.55
C TYR A 496 -8.36 -9.40 13.19
N PHE A 497 -8.23 -9.73 11.91
CA PHE A 497 -8.15 -11.12 11.45
C PHE A 497 -6.84 -11.79 11.86
N GLY A 498 -5.71 -11.09 11.71
CA GLY A 498 -4.41 -11.63 12.10
C GLY A 498 -4.32 -11.97 13.59
N GLU A 499 -4.98 -11.18 14.47
CA GLU A 499 -5.05 -11.47 15.92
C GLU A 499 -5.80 -12.77 16.23
N GLN A 500 -6.64 -13.28 15.32
CA GLN A 500 -7.41 -14.52 15.47
C GLN A 500 -6.75 -15.72 14.76
N LEU A 501 -5.71 -15.49 13.97
CA LEU A 501 -5.01 -16.52 13.21
C LEU A 501 -3.68 -16.91 13.89
N ARG A 502 -3.34 -18.19 13.89
CA ARG A 502 -1.96 -18.62 14.21
C ARG A 502 -1.03 -18.18 13.08
N GLY A 503 0.25 -18.01 13.41
CA GLY A 503 1.27 -17.62 12.44
C GLY A 503 1.45 -16.09 12.33
N PHE A 504 0.58 -15.30 12.94
CA PHE A 504 0.67 -13.84 13.00
C PHE A 504 1.25 -13.37 14.34
N ALA A 505 1.95 -12.26 14.29
CA ALA A 505 2.43 -11.53 15.47
C ALA A 505 2.28 -10.01 15.27
N PHE A 506 2.28 -9.28 16.37
CA PHE A 506 2.05 -7.84 16.40
C PHE A 506 3.09 -7.13 17.25
N THR A 507 3.54 -5.98 16.75
CA THR A 507 4.50 -5.12 17.46
C THR A 507 3.78 -4.07 18.30
N ARG A 508 4.49 -3.53 19.29
CA ARG A 508 4.05 -2.37 20.07
C ARG A 508 4.49 -1.06 19.43
N HIS A 509 5.70 -1.04 18.87
CA HIS A 509 6.34 0.14 18.31
C HIS A 509 6.80 -0.06 16.85
N GLY A 510 6.41 -1.14 16.21
CA GLY A 510 6.76 -1.48 14.83
C GLY A 510 6.06 -0.62 13.79
N TRP A 511 6.06 0.70 14.00
CA TRP A 511 5.41 1.66 13.14
C TRP A 511 6.26 1.99 11.92
N VAL A 512 5.62 2.02 10.76
CA VAL A 512 6.18 2.57 9.51
C VAL A 512 5.29 3.71 9.01
N GLN A 513 5.90 4.69 8.33
CA GLN A 513 5.18 5.81 7.75
C GLN A 513 4.42 5.36 6.50
N SER A 514 3.15 5.75 6.41
CA SER A 514 2.34 5.58 5.20
C SER A 514 2.33 6.87 4.37
N TYR A 515 2.02 8.01 4.98
CA TYR A 515 2.16 9.34 4.40
C TYR A 515 2.01 10.41 5.49
N GLY A 516 2.71 11.52 5.37
CA GLY A 516 2.60 12.62 6.32
C GLY A 516 2.71 12.15 7.77
N SER A 517 1.69 12.40 8.59
CA SER A 517 1.61 11.90 9.97
C SER A 517 1.05 10.48 10.10
N ARG A 518 0.49 9.91 9.03
CA ARG A 518 -0.12 8.57 9.10
C ARG A 518 0.95 7.50 9.17
N CYS A 519 0.86 6.70 10.23
CA CYS A 519 1.70 5.53 10.44
C CYS A 519 0.82 4.27 10.53
N VAL A 520 1.35 3.16 10.06
CA VAL A 520 0.77 1.82 10.18
C VAL A 520 1.72 0.91 10.92
N ALA A 521 1.21 -0.10 11.60
CA ALA A 521 1.99 -1.16 12.21
C ALA A 521 1.56 -2.49 11.54
N PRO A 522 2.19 -2.87 10.42
CA PRO A 522 1.83 -4.09 9.72
C PRO A 522 1.96 -5.31 10.62
N PRO A 523 1.02 -6.25 10.57
CA PRO A 523 1.21 -7.57 11.18
C PRO A 523 2.46 -8.26 10.63
N ILE A 524 2.97 -9.21 11.41
CA ILE A 524 4.11 -10.05 11.02
C ILE A 524 3.58 -11.46 10.79
N ILE A 525 3.66 -11.96 9.56
CA ILE A 525 3.42 -13.38 9.25
C ILE A 525 4.78 -14.09 9.40
N TRP A 526 4.96 -14.80 10.50
CA TRP A 526 6.26 -15.39 10.85
C TRP A 526 6.28 -16.92 10.83
N ALA A 527 5.09 -17.52 10.78
CA ALA A 527 4.91 -18.96 10.83
C ALA A 527 3.80 -19.40 9.87
N ASP A 528 3.61 -20.69 9.73
CA ASP A 528 2.50 -21.26 8.97
C ASP A 528 1.16 -20.80 9.54
N VAL A 529 0.24 -20.41 8.64
CA VAL A 529 -1.03 -19.78 9.01
C VAL A 529 -2.14 -20.81 9.13
N SER A 530 -2.85 -20.79 10.27
CA SER A 530 -4.06 -21.58 10.48
C SER A 530 -5.08 -20.83 11.33
N ARG A 531 -6.36 -21.21 11.20
CA ARG A 531 -7.47 -20.66 11.96
C ARG A 531 -7.84 -21.64 13.09
N PRO A 532 -7.60 -21.31 14.37
CA PRO A 532 -7.96 -22.18 15.48
C PRO A 532 -9.45 -22.17 15.80
N GLU A 533 -10.13 -21.01 15.66
CA GLU A 533 -11.50 -20.78 16.09
C GLU A 533 -12.23 -19.87 15.07
N PRO A 534 -13.58 -19.87 15.05
CA PRO A 534 -14.36 -18.91 14.26
C PRO A 534 -14.05 -17.46 14.63
N ILE A 535 -13.95 -16.58 13.63
CA ILE A 535 -13.50 -15.19 13.79
C ILE A 535 -14.68 -14.21 13.87
N THR A 536 -15.57 -14.26 12.85
CA THR A 536 -16.66 -13.29 12.65
C THR A 536 -18.04 -13.92 12.78
N VAL A 537 -18.12 -15.24 12.79
CA VAL A 537 -19.39 -16.01 12.76
C VAL A 537 -20.33 -15.55 13.85
N ARG A 538 -19.85 -15.38 15.09
CA ARG A 538 -20.66 -14.92 16.24
C ARG A 538 -21.37 -13.60 15.95
N TRP A 539 -20.63 -12.61 15.43
CA TRP A 539 -21.17 -11.27 15.21
C TRP A 539 -22.13 -11.21 14.04
N ALA A 540 -21.84 -11.95 12.96
CA ALA A 540 -22.73 -12.07 11.81
C ALA A 540 -24.04 -12.81 12.20
N ALA A 541 -23.93 -13.94 12.92
CA ALA A 541 -25.08 -14.68 13.40
C ALA A 541 -25.94 -13.88 14.39
N TYR A 542 -25.30 -13.14 15.30
CA TYR A 542 -26.01 -12.23 16.20
C TYR A 542 -26.79 -11.15 15.43
N ALA A 543 -26.15 -10.47 14.47
CA ALA A 543 -26.83 -9.49 13.64
C ALA A 543 -28.00 -10.11 12.84
N GLN A 544 -27.80 -11.31 12.27
CA GLN A 544 -28.86 -12.02 11.55
C GLN A 544 -30.03 -12.44 12.45
N SER A 545 -29.79 -12.68 13.74
CA SER A 545 -30.87 -13.02 14.68
C SER A 545 -31.79 -11.84 15.01
N LEU A 546 -31.43 -10.62 14.65
CA LEU A 546 -32.16 -9.38 14.93
C LEU A 546 -33.08 -8.95 13.77
N THR A 547 -33.03 -9.62 12.62
CA THR A 547 -33.72 -9.21 11.39
C THR A 547 -34.04 -10.39 10.48
N ASP A 548 -35.14 -10.29 9.73
CA ASP A 548 -35.52 -11.24 8.67
C ASP A 548 -34.82 -10.90 7.33
N ARG A 549 -34.18 -9.72 7.19
CA ARG A 549 -33.42 -9.35 6.01
C ARG A 549 -32.06 -10.05 5.99
N PRO A 550 -31.50 -10.35 4.81
CA PRO A 550 -30.17 -10.90 4.75
C PRO A 550 -29.13 -9.97 5.39
N VAL A 551 -28.30 -10.52 6.28
CA VAL A 551 -27.11 -9.84 6.82
C VAL A 551 -25.89 -10.36 6.11
N LYS A 552 -25.01 -9.46 5.69
CA LYS A 552 -23.78 -9.79 4.97
C LYS A 552 -22.65 -10.12 5.97
N GLY A 553 -22.06 -11.30 5.84
CA GLY A 553 -20.81 -11.66 6.49
C GLY A 553 -19.63 -10.95 5.81
N MET A 554 -18.69 -10.44 6.59
CA MET A 554 -17.63 -9.54 6.09
C MET A 554 -16.25 -10.07 6.47
N LEU A 555 -15.39 -10.28 5.48
CA LEU A 555 -14.03 -10.78 5.65
C LEU A 555 -13.02 -9.94 4.88
N THR A 556 -11.78 -9.90 5.34
CA THR A 556 -10.64 -9.43 4.55
C THR A 556 -10.06 -10.61 3.79
N GLY A 557 -9.83 -10.44 2.50
CA GLY A 557 -9.33 -11.49 1.63
C GLY A 557 -7.86 -11.85 1.83
N PRO A 558 -7.45 -13.04 1.34
CA PRO A 558 -6.11 -13.58 1.60
C PRO A 558 -5.00 -12.74 0.97
N VAL A 559 -5.22 -12.17 -0.20
CA VAL A 559 -4.23 -11.33 -0.89
C VAL A 559 -4.00 -10.03 -0.10
N THR A 560 -5.06 -9.40 0.35
CA THR A 560 -4.98 -8.18 1.17
C THR A 560 -4.27 -8.43 2.50
N MET A 561 -4.59 -9.52 3.19
CA MET A 561 -3.91 -9.90 4.42
C MET A 561 -2.42 -10.12 4.21
N LEU A 562 -2.03 -10.76 3.11
CA LEU A 562 -0.64 -10.95 2.74
C LEU A 562 0.06 -9.61 2.43
N GLN A 563 -0.54 -8.77 1.57
CA GLN A 563 0.10 -7.55 1.05
C GLN A 563 0.30 -6.48 2.12
N TRP A 564 -0.58 -6.40 3.11
CA TRP A 564 -0.49 -5.41 4.19
C TRP A 564 0.22 -5.93 5.45
N SER A 565 0.96 -7.05 5.32
CA SER A 565 1.76 -7.65 6.38
C SER A 565 3.24 -7.69 6.00
N PHE A 566 4.11 -7.74 7.01
CA PHE A 566 5.48 -8.22 6.82
C PHE A 566 5.44 -9.74 6.71
N VAL A 567 5.79 -10.25 5.54
CA VAL A 567 5.64 -11.66 5.21
C VAL A 567 6.96 -12.40 5.41
N ARG A 568 6.89 -13.63 5.94
CA ARG A 568 8.04 -14.56 5.97
C ARG A 568 8.63 -14.73 4.57
N ASP A 569 9.94 -14.87 4.49
CA ASP A 569 10.71 -14.91 3.25
C ASP A 569 11.41 -16.27 2.99
N ASP A 570 11.19 -17.25 3.87
CA ASP A 570 11.74 -18.60 3.77
C ASP A 570 10.89 -19.55 2.91
N ILE A 571 9.65 -19.16 2.60
CA ILE A 571 8.77 -19.85 1.64
C ILE A 571 8.16 -18.84 0.66
N PRO A 572 7.73 -19.29 -0.54
CA PRO A 572 7.12 -18.40 -1.53
C PRO A 572 5.87 -17.68 -1.00
N ARG A 573 5.69 -16.42 -1.37
CA ARG A 573 4.52 -15.60 -1.00
C ARG A 573 3.19 -16.25 -1.40
N GLU A 574 3.15 -16.89 -2.58
CA GLU A 574 2.01 -17.69 -3.03
C GLU A 574 1.61 -18.76 -2.01
N GLN A 575 2.59 -19.49 -1.47
CA GLN A 575 2.34 -20.53 -0.47
C GLN A 575 1.76 -19.94 0.83
N VAL A 576 2.29 -18.81 1.30
CA VAL A 576 1.76 -18.10 2.47
C VAL A 576 0.32 -17.64 2.21
N CYS A 577 0.05 -17.07 1.03
CA CYS A 577 -1.29 -16.64 0.64
C CYS A 577 -2.28 -17.82 0.61
N ARG A 578 -1.85 -18.98 0.10
CA ARG A 578 -2.67 -20.20 0.05
C ARG A 578 -3.00 -20.72 1.46
N GLN A 579 -2.08 -20.61 2.42
CA GLN A 579 -2.35 -20.93 3.83
C GLN A 579 -3.45 -20.00 4.41
N ILE A 580 -3.35 -18.70 4.16
CA ILE A 580 -4.36 -17.71 4.58
C ILE A 580 -5.70 -18.03 3.92
N ALA A 581 -5.71 -18.33 2.62
CA ALA A 581 -6.91 -18.65 1.87
C ALA A 581 -7.64 -19.89 2.44
N LEU A 582 -6.90 -20.94 2.79
CA LEU A 582 -7.46 -22.14 3.43
C LEU A 582 -8.02 -21.86 4.83
N ALA A 583 -7.38 -20.98 5.60
CA ALA A 583 -7.88 -20.54 6.90
C ALA A 583 -9.18 -19.73 6.76
N LEU A 584 -9.26 -18.84 5.77
CA LEU A 584 -10.47 -18.05 5.47
C LEU A 584 -11.58 -18.90 4.87
N ARG A 585 -11.25 -19.97 4.12
CA ARG A 585 -12.24 -20.93 3.63
C ARG A 585 -13.07 -21.55 4.76
N ASP A 586 -12.42 -21.89 5.87
CA ASP A 586 -13.12 -22.40 7.05
C ASP A 586 -14.09 -21.34 7.62
N GLU A 587 -13.67 -20.08 7.68
CA GLU A 587 -14.53 -18.98 8.14
C GLU A 587 -15.75 -18.79 7.20
N VAL A 588 -15.52 -18.80 5.90
CA VAL A 588 -16.59 -18.67 4.88
C VAL A 588 -17.59 -19.82 4.99
N THR A 589 -17.10 -21.05 5.19
CA THR A 589 -17.95 -22.23 5.35
C THR A 589 -18.77 -22.18 6.66
N ASP A 590 -18.15 -21.73 7.76
CA ASP A 590 -18.84 -21.60 9.05
C ASP A 590 -19.88 -20.47 9.04
N LEU A 591 -19.64 -19.37 8.34
CA LEU A 591 -20.64 -18.32 8.11
C LEU A 591 -21.86 -18.88 7.35
N GLU A 592 -21.64 -19.64 6.30
CA GLU A 592 -22.71 -20.32 5.57
C GLU A 592 -23.49 -21.28 6.48
N ALA A 593 -22.79 -22.11 7.26
CA ALA A 593 -23.40 -23.04 8.22
C ALA A 593 -24.22 -22.32 9.29
N ALA A 594 -23.82 -21.10 9.67
CA ALA A 594 -24.58 -20.22 10.57
C ALA A 594 -25.79 -19.54 9.90
N GLY A 595 -26.06 -19.81 8.63
CA GLY A 595 -27.23 -19.29 7.90
C GLY A 595 -26.99 -18.02 7.10
N ILE A 596 -25.78 -17.47 7.09
CA ILE A 596 -25.43 -16.27 6.34
C ILE A 596 -25.51 -16.56 4.84
N ALA A 597 -26.34 -15.82 4.12
CA ALA A 597 -26.64 -16.04 2.71
C ALA A 597 -25.79 -15.19 1.77
N VAL A 598 -25.17 -14.12 2.26
CA VAL A 598 -24.27 -13.23 1.51
C VAL A 598 -22.97 -13.10 2.28
N ILE A 599 -21.84 -13.44 1.68
CA ILE A 599 -20.51 -13.38 2.30
C ILE A 599 -19.61 -12.53 1.42
N GLN A 600 -19.09 -11.44 1.97
CA GLN A 600 -18.19 -10.54 1.26
C GLN A 600 -16.74 -10.77 1.72
N VAL A 601 -15.85 -10.99 0.75
CA VAL A 601 -14.40 -11.17 0.96
C VAL A 601 -13.68 -10.06 0.22
N ASP A 602 -13.19 -9.06 0.94
CA ASP A 602 -12.66 -7.82 0.39
C ASP A 602 -11.20 -7.93 -0.01
N GLU A 603 -10.88 -7.51 -1.23
CA GLU A 603 -9.52 -7.53 -1.78
C GLU A 603 -9.03 -6.15 -2.27
N PRO A 604 -9.02 -5.12 -1.40
CA PRO A 604 -8.55 -3.79 -1.78
C PRO A 604 -7.07 -3.78 -2.22
N ALA A 605 -6.25 -4.71 -1.75
CA ALA A 605 -4.85 -4.79 -2.11
C ALA A 605 -4.55 -5.69 -3.32
N PHE A 606 -5.56 -6.20 -4.01
CA PHE A 606 -5.39 -7.12 -5.14
C PHE A 606 -4.54 -6.48 -6.27
N ARG A 607 -4.93 -5.28 -6.73
CA ARG A 607 -4.18 -4.52 -7.73
C ARG A 607 -2.88 -3.95 -7.16
N GLU A 608 -2.89 -3.53 -5.91
CA GLU A 608 -1.71 -2.99 -5.24
C GLU A 608 -0.55 -3.97 -5.13
N GLY A 609 -0.82 -5.26 -5.17
CA GLY A 609 0.16 -6.34 -5.12
C GLY A 609 0.82 -6.66 -6.46
N LEU A 610 0.44 -6.01 -7.56
CA LEU A 610 1.07 -6.20 -8.86
C LEU A 610 2.57 -5.94 -8.80
N PRO A 611 3.40 -6.83 -9.35
CA PRO A 611 4.83 -6.58 -9.51
C PRO A 611 5.11 -5.32 -10.35
N LEU A 612 6.27 -4.72 -10.14
CA LEU A 612 6.68 -3.51 -10.86
C LEU A 612 6.85 -3.74 -12.38
N ARG A 613 7.22 -4.97 -12.77
CA ARG A 613 7.38 -5.35 -14.17
C ARG A 613 6.14 -6.05 -14.71
N ARG A 614 5.63 -5.63 -15.85
CA ARG A 614 4.48 -6.27 -16.51
C ARG A 614 4.72 -7.76 -16.83
N ALA A 615 5.94 -8.13 -17.16
CA ALA A 615 6.30 -9.52 -17.41
C ALA A 615 6.02 -10.47 -16.22
N ASP A 616 5.95 -9.94 -15.01
CA ASP A 616 5.73 -10.71 -13.79
C ASP A 616 4.23 -10.69 -13.35
N TRP A 617 3.36 -9.92 -14.02
CA TRP A 617 1.95 -9.75 -13.65
C TRP A 617 1.15 -11.03 -13.76
N ASP A 618 1.29 -11.76 -14.86
CA ASP A 618 0.52 -12.99 -15.09
C ASP A 618 0.79 -14.06 -14.03
N ALA A 619 2.04 -14.16 -13.57
CA ALA A 619 2.39 -15.09 -12.51
C ALA A 619 1.72 -14.70 -11.19
N TYR A 620 1.76 -13.40 -10.83
CA TYR A 620 1.09 -12.87 -9.65
C TYR A 620 -0.43 -13.07 -9.72
N LEU A 621 -1.06 -12.63 -10.82
CA LEU A 621 -2.52 -12.68 -10.98
C LEU A 621 -3.06 -14.11 -10.92
N ARG A 622 -2.35 -15.09 -11.51
CA ARG A 622 -2.76 -16.49 -11.42
C ARG A 622 -2.89 -16.98 -9.98
N TRP A 623 -1.85 -16.82 -9.17
CA TRP A 623 -1.91 -17.32 -7.79
C TRP A 623 -2.82 -16.45 -6.89
N ALA A 624 -2.91 -15.15 -7.14
CA ALA A 624 -3.79 -14.27 -6.38
C ALA A 624 -5.26 -14.61 -6.60
N VAL A 625 -5.67 -14.83 -7.86
CA VAL A 625 -7.01 -15.32 -8.21
C VAL A 625 -7.27 -16.71 -7.60
N ALA A 626 -6.32 -17.65 -7.73
CA ALA A 626 -6.45 -18.96 -7.15
C ALA A 626 -6.65 -18.91 -5.63
N CYS A 627 -5.92 -18.06 -4.90
CA CYS A 627 -6.07 -17.89 -3.46
C CYS A 627 -7.45 -17.33 -3.07
N PHE A 628 -7.97 -16.34 -3.81
CA PHE A 628 -9.33 -15.85 -3.58
C PHE A 628 -10.36 -16.98 -3.80
N ARG A 629 -10.25 -17.72 -4.89
CA ARG A 629 -11.15 -18.84 -5.19
C ARG A 629 -11.07 -19.95 -4.15
N VAL A 630 -9.87 -20.31 -3.68
CA VAL A 630 -9.71 -21.26 -2.56
C VAL A 630 -10.49 -20.79 -1.33
N ALA A 631 -10.42 -19.51 -0.98
CA ALA A 631 -11.13 -18.98 0.18
C ALA A 631 -12.65 -19.02 0.02
N THR A 632 -13.18 -18.88 -1.20
CA THR A 632 -14.61 -18.61 -1.45
C THR A 632 -15.38 -19.77 -2.09
N ALA A 633 -14.70 -20.73 -2.74
CA ALA A 633 -15.36 -21.78 -3.51
C ALA A 633 -16.03 -22.88 -2.64
N GLY A 634 -15.88 -22.85 -1.31
CA GLY A 634 -16.40 -23.89 -0.41
C GLY A 634 -17.89 -23.86 -0.13
N VAL A 635 -18.63 -22.84 -0.58
CA VAL A 635 -20.03 -22.63 -0.26
C VAL A 635 -20.97 -23.19 -1.34
N ARG A 636 -22.24 -23.39 -0.96
CA ARG A 636 -23.31 -23.82 -1.86
C ARG A 636 -23.62 -22.76 -2.91
N ASP A 637 -24.27 -23.18 -3.98
CA ASP A 637 -24.65 -22.30 -5.08
C ASP A 637 -25.66 -21.19 -4.69
N ASP A 638 -26.45 -21.40 -3.64
CA ASP A 638 -27.43 -20.46 -3.14
C ASP A 638 -26.85 -19.41 -2.15
N THR A 639 -25.56 -19.53 -1.82
CA THR A 639 -24.82 -18.52 -1.04
C THR A 639 -24.06 -17.61 -1.99
N ALA A 640 -24.32 -16.29 -1.89
CA ALA A 640 -23.69 -15.27 -2.73
C ALA A 640 -22.34 -14.85 -2.16
N ILE A 641 -21.31 -14.90 -2.98
CA ILE A 641 -19.97 -14.38 -2.68
C ILE A 641 -19.80 -13.00 -3.29
N HIS A 642 -19.63 -12.01 -2.45
CA HIS A 642 -19.31 -10.64 -2.84
C HIS A 642 -17.83 -10.36 -2.63
N THR A 643 -17.31 -9.36 -3.33
CA THR A 643 -15.99 -8.76 -3.08
C THR A 643 -16.06 -7.25 -3.20
N HIS A 644 -15.10 -6.56 -2.61
CA HIS A 644 -14.93 -5.12 -2.72
C HIS A 644 -13.50 -4.77 -3.09
N MET A 645 -13.34 -3.84 -4.01
CA MET A 645 -12.06 -3.28 -4.42
C MET A 645 -12.10 -1.77 -4.39
N CYS A 646 -11.13 -1.16 -3.68
CA CYS A 646 -10.96 0.28 -3.59
C CYS A 646 -9.94 0.78 -4.62
N TYR A 647 -10.01 2.07 -4.98
CA TYR A 647 -8.96 2.84 -5.66
C TYR A 647 -8.37 2.21 -6.92
N ALA A 648 -9.14 1.71 -7.86
CA ALA A 648 -8.50 0.98 -8.94
C ALA A 648 -8.84 1.48 -10.34
N GLU A 649 -7.81 1.71 -11.14
CA GLU A 649 -7.87 1.63 -12.59
C GLU A 649 -7.84 0.16 -12.97
N PHE A 650 -9.01 -0.48 -13.14
CA PHE A 650 -9.12 -1.93 -13.33
C PHE A 650 -8.84 -2.40 -14.75
N ASN A 651 -8.76 -1.50 -15.72
CA ASN A 651 -8.70 -1.82 -17.14
C ASN A 651 -7.60 -2.86 -17.47
N ASP A 652 -6.46 -2.78 -16.79
CA ASP A 652 -5.31 -3.64 -17.02
C ASP A 652 -5.48 -5.08 -16.49
N ILE A 653 -6.41 -5.31 -15.53
CA ILE A 653 -6.55 -6.59 -14.82
C ILE A 653 -7.98 -7.14 -14.83
N MET A 654 -8.86 -6.63 -15.68
CA MET A 654 -10.27 -7.03 -15.75
C MET A 654 -10.47 -8.54 -15.94
N ALA A 655 -9.64 -9.17 -16.77
CA ALA A 655 -9.71 -10.62 -16.98
C ALA A 655 -9.42 -11.39 -15.66
N ALA A 656 -8.48 -10.92 -14.85
CA ALA A 656 -8.17 -11.53 -13.56
C ALA A 656 -9.30 -11.29 -12.53
N ILE A 657 -9.90 -10.09 -12.53
CA ILE A 657 -11.06 -9.79 -11.66
C ILE A 657 -12.25 -10.69 -12.02
N ALA A 658 -12.56 -10.86 -13.30
CA ALA A 658 -13.60 -11.78 -13.75
C ALA A 658 -13.27 -13.25 -13.38
N ALA A 659 -12.00 -13.65 -13.45
CA ALA A 659 -11.54 -14.97 -13.07
C ALA A 659 -11.62 -15.27 -11.56
N MET A 660 -11.78 -14.27 -10.68
CA MET A 660 -12.04 -14.49 -9.25
C MET A 660 -13.37 -15.21 -9.01
N ASP A 661 -14.30 -15.17 -9.96
CA ASP A 661 -15.61 -15.83 -9.92
C ASP A 661 -16.49 -15.41 -8.70
N ALA A 662 -16.36 -14.15 -8.28
CA ALA A 662 -17.28 -13.55 -7.32
C ALA A 662 -18.66 -13.31 -7.96
N ASP A 663 -19.73 -13.49 -7.18
CA ASP A 663 -21.11 -13.30 -7.65
C ASP A 663 -21.47 -11.80 -7.78
N ALA A 664 -20.86 -10.94 -6.97
CA ALA A 664 -20.95 -9.48 -7.09
C ALA A 664 -19.64 -8.79 -6.69
N ILE A 665 -19.30 -7.70 -7.38
CA ILE A 665 -18.17 -6.84 -7.04
C ILE A 665 -18.66 -5.41 -6.76
N SER A 666 -18.26 -4.80 -5.64
CA SER A 666 -18.44 -3.37 -5.39
C SER A 666 -17.15 -2.61 -5.64
N ILE A 667 -17.27 -1.44 -6.27
CA ILE A 667 -16.14 -0.60 -6.71
C ILE A 667 -16.42 0.88 -6.47
N GLU A 668 -15.37 1.66 -6.29
CA GLU A 668 -15.43 3.12 -6.20
C GLU A 668 -15.60 3.74 -7.59
N THR A 669 -16.70 4.45 -7.84
CA THR A 669 -17.02 5.04 -9.14
C THR A 669 -17.49 6.49 -9.08
N THR A 670 -17.76 7.03 -7.91
CA THR A 670 -18.32 8.38 -7.77
C THR A 670 -17.41 9.45 -8.37
N ARG A 671 -16.10 9.40 -8.09
CA ARG A 671 -15.14 10.39 -8.59
C ARG A 671 -14.93 10.34 -10.09
N SER A 672 -14.96 9.16 -10.68
CA SER A 672 -14.88 8.97 -12.15
C SER A 672 -16.21 9.20 -12.86
N ARG A 673 -17.29 9.54 -12.12
CA ARG A 673 -18.64 9.65 -12.68
C ARG A 673 -19.02 8.46 -13.57
N MET A 674 -18.74 7.26 -13.07
CA MET A 674 -19.02 5.98 -13.72
C MET A 674 -18.16 5.67 -14.97
N GLU A 675 -17.18 6.48 -15.34
CA GLU A 675 -16.27 6.21 -16.48
C GLU A 675 -15.53 4.88 -16.29
N LEU A 676 -15.22 4.50 -15.05
CA LEU A 676 -14.59 3.23 -14.73
C LEU A 676 -15.43 2.02 -15.22
N LEU A 677 -16.75 2.17 -15.31
CA LEU A 677 -17.64 1.11 -15.82
C LEU A 677 -17.47 0.84 -17.33
N ASP A 678 -16.80 1.69 -18.08
CA ASP A 678 -16.52 1.42 -19.50
C ASP A 678 -15.69 0.14 -19.68
N ALA A 679 -14.86 -0.21 -18.68
CA ALA A 679 -14.11 -1.46 -18.65
C ALA A 679 -15.01 -2.73 -18.52
N PHE A 680 -16.22 -2.57 -18.00
CA PHE A 680 -17.20 -3.65 -17.78
C PHE A 680 -18.28 -3.74 -18.86
N ALA A 681 -18.33 -2.75 -19.76
CA ALA A 681 -19.39 -2.66 -20.77
C ALA A 681 -19.28 -3.76 -21.83
N PRO A 682 -20.41 -4.19 -22.42
CA PRO A 682 -20.41 -5.11 -23.57
C PRO A 682 -19.58 -4.52 -24.73
N GLY A 683 -18.61 -5.27 -25.23
CA GLY A 683 -17.75 -4.83 -26.35
C GLY A 683 -16.37 -4.29 -25.91
N SER A 684 -16.08 -4.13 -24.62
CA SER A 684 -14.76 -3.74 -24.09
C SER A 684 -13.70 -4.85 -24.14
N GLY A 685 -14.05 -6.03 -24.69
CA GLY A 685 -13.16 -7.20 -24.78
C GLY A 685 -13.33 -8.23 -23.67
N ALA A 686 -13.91 -7.86 -22.52
CA ALA A 686 -14.24 -8.77 -21.43
C ALA A 686 -15.49 -8.24 -20.69
N ALA A 687 -16.69 -8.50 -21.24
CA ALA A 687 -17.93 -8.22 -20.51
C ALA A 687 -17.89 -8.94 -19.16
N TYR A 688 -18.04 -8.20 -18.05
CA TYR A 688 -18.09 -8.80 -16.72
C TYR A 688 -19.37 -9.61 -16.55
N PRO A 689 -19.27 -10.89 -16.20
CA PRO A 689 -20.43 -11.80 -16.27
C PRO A 689 -21.37 -11.71 -15.07
N ALA A 690 -20.94 -11.05 -13.97
CA ALA A 690 -21.62 -11.08 -12.68
C ALA A 690 -22.19 -9.70 -12.29
N GLU A 691 -22.65 -9.54 -11.07
CA GLU A 691 -23.27 -8.33 -10.57
C GLU A 691 -22.20 -7.29 -10.12
N ILE A 692 -22.53 -6.01 -10.21
CA ILE A 692 -21.62 -4.89 -9.92
C ILE A 692 -22.36 -3.88 -9.02
N GLY A 693 -21.71 -3.48 -7.94
CA GLY A 693 -22.12 -2.37 -7.08
C GLY A 693 -21.27 -1.14 -7.35
N PRO A 694 -21.62 -0.29 -8.33
CA PRO A 694 -20.93 0.97 -8.51
C PRO A 694 -21.27 1.92 -7.36
N GLY A 695 -20.25 2.48 -6.71
CA GLY A 695 -20.44 3.43 -5.62
C GLY A 695 -21.09 4.71 -6.09
N VAL A 696 -22.07 5.21 -5.33
CA VAL A 696 -22.83 6.44 -5.61
C VAL A 696 -22.59 7.55 -4.58
N TRP A 697 -21.70 7.32 -3.63
CA TRP A 697 -21.32 8.29 -2.61
C TRP A 697 -19.83 8.23 -2.33
N ASP A 698 -19.12 9.34 -2.65
CA ASP A 698 -17.70 9.53 -2.28
C ASP A 698 -17.58 9.72 -0.76
N ILE A 699 -17.20 8.68 -0.07
CA ILE A 699 -17.04 8.68 1.39
C ILE A 699 -15.80 9.46 1.86
N HIS A 700 -14.93 9.89 0.96
CA HIS A 700 -13.76 10.71 1.29
C HIS A 700 -14.10 12.20 1.43
N SER A 701 -15.28 12.61 0.93
CA SER A 701 -15.83 13.94 1.10
C SER A 701 -16.85 13.97 2.26
N PRO A 702 -16.85 15.01 3.12
CA PRO A 702 -17.90 15.18 4.15
C PRO A 702 -19.25 15.59 3.56
N ARG A 703 -19.33 15.86 2.26
CA ARG A 703 -20.57 16.25 1.59
C ARG A 703 -21.55 15.09 1.54
N VAL A 704 -22.79 15.38 1.86
CA VAL A 704 -23.93 14.45 1.67
C VAL A 704 -24.52 14.74 0.29
N PRO A 705 -24.42 13.80 -0.69
CA PRO A 705 -25.05 13.99 -2.00
C PRO A 705 -26.57 13.86 -1.88
N ASP A 706 -27.31 14.55 -2.74
CA ASP A 706 -28.76 14.44 -2.78
C ASP A 706 -29.24 13.22 -3.61
N THR A 707 -30.53 12.92 -3.53
CA THR A 707 -31.14 11.78 -4.22
C THR A 707 -31.06 11.91 -5.74
N ASP A 708 -31.15 13.14 -6.28
CA ASP A 708 -31.12 13.36 -7.74
C ASP A 708 -29.73 13.10 -8.31
N GLU A 709 -28.68 13.55 -7.61
CA GLU A 709 -27.29 13.28 -7.97
C GLU A 709 -26.98 11.76 -7.98
N MET A 710 -27.42 11.04 -6.94
CA MET A 710 -27.23 9.58 -6.89
C MET A 710 -28.04 8.87 -7.99
N ALA A 711 -29.25 9.33 -8.27
CA ALA A 711 -30.07 8.80 -9.36
C ALA A 711 -29.46 9.07 -10.75
N GLU A 712 -28.82 10.22 -10.94
CA GLU A 712 -28.05 10.53 -12.16
C GLU A 712 -26.89 9.55 -12.34
N LEU A 713 -26.10 9.33 -11.29
CA LEU A 713 -24.97 8.37 -11.34
C LEU A 713 -25.45 6.94 -11.68
N LEU A 714 -26.55 6.49 -11.08
CA LEU A 714 -27.15 5.20 -11.41
C LEU A 714 -27.69 5.17 -12.86
N GLY A 715 -28.19 6.30 -13.38
CA GLY A 715 -28.57 6.45 -14.78
C GLY A 715 -27.39 6.27 -15.72
N LEU A 716 -26.21 6.81 -15.38
CA LEU A 716 -24.96 6.59 -16.13
C LEU A 716 -24.52 5.13 -16.08
N ALA A 717 -24.66 4.47 -14.93
CA ALA A 717 -24.35 3.04 -14.77
C ALA A 717 -25.24 2.17 -15.67
N ARG A 718 -26.54 2.45 -15.76
CA ARG A 718 -27.50 1.76 -16.66
C ARG A 718 -27.17 1.92 -18.14
N GLY A 719 -26.47 2.96 -18.52
CA GLY A 719 -25.97 3.12 -19.88
C GLY A 719 -24.84 2.14 -20.24
N ARG A 720 -24.24 1.46 -19.25
CA ARG A 720 -23.07 0.56 -19.39
C ARG A 720 -23.34 -0.86 -18.96
N LEU A 721 -24.27 -1.06 -18.04
CA LEU A 721 -24.59 -2.34 -17.41
C LEU A 721 -26.07 -2.66 -17.57
N ALA A 722 -26.41 -3.94 -17.61
CA ALA A 722 -27.80 -4.37 -17.55
C ALA A 722 -28.39 -4.13 -16.15
N ASP A 723 -29.68 -3.75 -16.06
CA ASP A 723 -30.37 -3.46 -14.81
C ASP A 723 -30.22 -4.56 -13.75
N TRP A 724 -30.20 -5.79 -14.17
CA TRP A 724 -30.04 -6.95 -13.28
C TRP A 724 -28.64 -7.09 -12.67
N GLN A 725 -27.64 -6.40 -13.22
CA GLN A 725 -26.27 -6.43 -12.70
C GLN A 725 -26.02 -5.40 -11.62
N ILE A 726 -26.89 -4.39 -11.49
CA ILE A 726 -26.59 -3.19 -10.68
C ILE A 726 -27.04 -3.37 -9.24
N TRP A 727 -26.08 -3.29 -8.30
CA TRP A 727 -26.31 -3.02 -6.87
C TRP A 727 -26.15 -1.52 -6.58
N VAL A 728 -26.68 -1.07 -5.45
CA VAL A 728 -26.58 0.32 -5.02
C VAL A 728 -25.91 0.39 -3.65
N ASN A 729 -24.73 0.99 -3.62
CA ASN A 729 -23.88 1.06 -2.43
C ASN A 729 -23.03 2.35 -2.43
N PRO A 730 -22.49 2.77 -1.27
CA PRO A 730 -21.44 3.80 -1.23
C PRO A 730 -20.12 3.30 -1.84
N ASP A 731 -19.19 4.22 -2.13
CA ASP A 731 -17.88 3.88 -2.70
C ASP A 731 -17.09 2.92 -1.83
N CYS A 732 -17.08 3.11 -0.51
CA CYS A 732 -16.32 2.29 0.42
C CYS A 732 -16.96 2.24 1.81
N GLY A 733 -16.29 1.63 2.80
CA GLY A 733 -16.74 1.55 4.18
C GLY A 733 -16.85 2.91 4.88
N LEU A 734 -17.81 3.05 5.77
CA LEU A 734 -18.21 4.33 6.39
C LEU A 734 -17.49 4.65 7.72
N LYS A 735 -16.50 3.88 8.07
CA LYS A 735 -15.75 3.94 9.33
C LYS A 735 -15.25 5.33 9.72
N THR A 736 -14.84 6.14 8.73
CA THR A 736 -14.26 7.47 8.93
C THR A 736 -15.27 8.60 8.90
N ARG A 737 -16.53 8.30 8.56
CA ARG A 737 -17.62 9.28 8.51
C ARG A 737 -18.25 9.47 9.89
N LYS A 738 -19.13 10.48 9.98
CA LYS A 738 -19.97 10.73 11.17
C LYS A 738 -21.41 10.27 10.91
N TRP A 739 -22.15 9.95 11.95
CA TRP A 739 -23.54 9.53 11.82
C TRP A 739 -24.44 10.61 11.19
N GLU A 740 -24.12 11.89 11.44
CA GLU A 740 -24.82 13.05 10.86
C GLU A 740 -24.66 13.14 9.34
N GLU A 741 -23.59 12.55 8.80
CA GLU A 741 -23.32 12.45 7.35
C GLU A 741 -23.92 11.15 6.79
N VAL A 742 -23.74 10.03 7.49
CA VAL A 742 -24.10 8.68 7.04
C VAL A 742 -25.61 8.52 6.92
N ARG A 743 -26.37 8.95 7.92
CA ARG A 743 -27.83 8.76 7.94
C ARG A 743 -28.54 9.42 6.75
N PRO A 744 -28.35 10.72 6.47
CA PRO A 744 -28.99 11.33 5.30
C PRO A 744 -28.48 10.81 3.97
N ALA A 745 -27.17 10.49 3.85
CA ALA A 745 -26.62 9.98 2.60
C ALA A 745 -27.19 8.61 2.23
N LEU A 746 -27.29 7.67 3.19
CA LEU A 746 -27.90 6.38 2.93
C LEU A 746 -29.41 6.44 2.72
N ALA A 747 -30.12 7.39 3.36
CA ALA A 747 -31.53 7.65 3.05
C ALA A 747 -31.72 8.09 1.59
N ASN A 748 -30.91 9.04 1.13
CA ASN A 748 -30.91 9.51 -0.26
C ASN A 748 -30.56 8.38 -1.24
N MET A 749 -29.61 7.52 -0.89
CA MET A 749 -29.21 6.36 -1.69
C MET A 749 -30.36 5.36 -1.86
N VAL A 750 -31.06 5.03 -0.78
CA VAL A 750 -32.23 4.12 -0.83
C VAL A 750 -33.35 4.75 -1.65
N ASP A 751 -33.60 6.04 -1.51
CA ASP A 751 -34.63 6.73 -2.30
C ASP A 751 -34.26 6.79 -3.78
N ALA A 752 -33.00 6.97 -4.14
CA ALA A 752 -32.54 6.89 -5.52
C ALA A 752 -32.82 5.49 -6.13
N ALA A 753 -32.51 4.42 -5.39
CA ALA A 753 -32.80 3.05 -5.81
C ALA A 753 -34.32 2.81 -5.99
N ARG A 754 -35.17 3.29 -5.05
CA ARG A 754 -36.63 3.20 -5.15
C ARG A 754 -37.20 3.91 -6.37
N ARG A 755 -36.70 5.10 -6.71
CA ARG A 755 -37.07 5.81 -7.95
C ARG A 755 -36.77 5.03 -9.22
N LEU A 756 -35.64 4.34 -9.26
CA LEU A 756 -35.28 3.47 -10.41
C LEU A 756 -36.21 2.26 -10.54
N ARG A 757 -36.55 1.62 -9.41
CA ARG A 757 -37.48 0.49 -9.37
C ARG A 757 -38.88 0.88 -9.91
N VAL A 758 -39.37 2.06 -9.53
CA VAL A 758 -40.65 2.58 -10.05
C VAL A 758 -40.61 2.81 -11.56
N ARG A 759 -39.54 3.41 -12.08
CA ARG A 759 -39.33 3.65 -13.52
C ARG A 759 -39.28 2.36 -14.30
N GLN A 760 -38.54 1.34 -13.80
CA GLN A 760 -38.48 0.02 -14.43
C GLN A 760 -39.84 -0.66 -14.48
N ALA A 761 -40.58 -0.69 -13.38
CA ALA A 761 -41.92 -1.27 -13.33
C ALA A 761 -42.92 -0.57 -14.26
N ALA A 762 -42.75 0.71 -14.56
CA ALA A 762 -43.53 1.43 -15.56
C ALA A 762 -43.19 0.96 -16.99
N VAL A 763 -41.88 0.83 -17.31
CA VAL A 763 -41.41 0.33 -18.62
C VAL A 763 -41.88 -1.10 -18.88
N ASP A 764 -41.80 -1.96 -17.86
CA ASP A 764 -42.25 -3.36 -17.95
C ASP A 764 -43.79 -3.49 -18.16
N ARG A 765 -44.57 -2.56 -17.66
CA ARG A 765 -46.05 -2.50 -17.90
C ARG A 765 -46.37 -2.01 -19.30
N ASP A 766 -45.68 -1.01 -19.82
CA ASP A 766 -45.89 -0.46 -21.16
C ASP A 766 -45.40 -1.41 -22.27
N GLY A 767 -44.52 -2.34 -21.94
CA GLY A 767 -43.96 -3.36 -22.85
C GLY A 767 -44.76 -4.68 -22.96
N LEU A 768 -45.83 -4.86 -22.19
CA LEU A 768 -46.73 -6.02 -22.35
C LEU A 768 -47.62 -5.84 -23.59
N PRO A 769 -47.68 -6.83 -24.54
CA PRO A 769 -48.56 -6.74 -25.67
C PRO A 769 -50.01 -6.61 -25.16
N GLY A 770 -50.63 -5.49 -25.50
CA GLY A 770 -52.03 -5.26 -25.19
C GLY A 770 -52.89 -6.42 -25.66
N ASP A 771 -53.74 -6.93 -24.76
CA ASP A 771 -54.80 -7.89 -25.06
C ASP A 771 -55.64 -7.35 -26.21
N VAL A 772 -55.43 -7.81 -27.42
CA VAL A 772 -56.31 -7.49 -28.57
C VAL A 772 -57.60 -8.22 -28.34
N GLY A 773 -58.55 -7.52 -27.67
CA GLY A 773 -59.92 -7.96 -27.53
C GLY A 773 -60.50 -8.32 -28.90
N THR A 774 -60.74 -9.58 -29.12
CA THR A 774 -61.60 -10.06 -30.22
C THR A 774 -63.01 -9.55 -30.02
N ALA A 775 -63.30 -8.43 -30.67
CA ALA A 775 -64.67 -8.00 -30.90
C ALA A 775 -65.28 -8.90 -31.97
N GLY A 776 -66.06 -9.89 -31.56
CA GLY A 776 -66.90 -10.61 -32.46
C GLY A 776 -67.95 -9.71 -33.08
N SER A 777 -68.05 -9.71 -34.37
CA SER A 777 -69.20 -9.21 -35.11
C SER A 777 -69.91 -10.36 -35.79
N ALA A 778 -71.22 -10.36 -35.57
CA ALA A 778 -72.22 -11.23 -36.15
C ALA A 778 -72.19 -11.31 -37.70
#